data_fa004724dfb15275b8906201e4e640f6
#
_entry.id   fa004724dfb15275b8906201e4e640f6
#
_cell.length_a   1.000
_cell.length_b   1.000
_cell.length_c   1.000
_cell.angle_alpha   90.00
_cell.angle_beta   90.00
_cell.angle_gamma   90.00
#
_symmetry.space_group_name_H-M   'P 1'
#
loop_
_entity.id
_entity.type
_entity.pdbx_description
1 polymer ?
#
loop_
_entity_poly.entity_id
_entity_poly.type
_entity_poly.pdbx_seq_one_letter_code
_entity_poly.pdbx_strand_id
1 'polypeptide(L)'
;SANKSSIKIIGDNTDQYAQAYFQYDSKKAGGVTRSHLRFGHSPIRSTYYIENADFVSCSLDAYCFKYDMVSCLKNGGTFLLNTTFAADELQDHLPNRMLAQLAKKNAKFYIIDATKIAQEIGMGRRTNTILQSAFFALNEQIMPYEKAVELMKYMAKKSYSKKGDEIVQLNYKAIDQGKNGLVEIEVKSEWAQLSYDSGRKLTGDEYFDNHVMAINSLEGYDLPVSNFMKHDILDGSIHNSVSFKEKRTIAVQVPTWDPNNCIQCGFCSFVCPHATIRPFLLTDEEIANAPMEFKTIQAMGKGVENLKYRIQVSPANCVGCGLCVVECPGKGGNKALKMVDINEKLDQEPLADYLFKNTEYKTNYFPVDTVKGSQFAMPYFEVSGACPGCGETPYYKLASQLFGKDMMIANATGCSMIYCSSTPSTPFSNDAEGNGVAWANSLFEDNAEYGYGMALAQNFKEARLLSLMENNLDSVEPELKEAFEKYLAAGSNRDAQREVKDAIIAGVKASANEAVKELLDYERDLVGKSIWIVGGDGWAYDIGYGGLDHVLANNLNVNVLVLDTEVYSNTGGQASKSSQSAAIAKFAAGGKSTAKKDLGQIAMAYGHVYVASVSMGANRAQTLKAFKEAESYEGPSLIIAYAPCAEHGIKGG
;
A
#
# COMPACT_ATOMS: atom_id res chain seq x y z
N SER A 1 -19.44 -10.27 -9.04
CA SER A 1 -18.38 -10.88 -9.86
C SER A 1 -18.93 -12.07 -10.62
N ALA A 2 -18.27 -12.48 -11.70
CA ALA A 2 -18.64 -13.66 -12.50
C ALA A 2 -18.78 -14.92 -11.62
N ASN A 3 -17.83 -15.16 -10.73
CA ASN A 3 -17.83 -16.32 -9.84
C ASN A 3 -19.03 -16.35 -8.88
N LYS A 4 -19.46 -15.19 -8.33
CA LYS A 4 -20.70 -15.10 -7.54
C LYS A 4 -21.93 -15.39 -8.39
N SER A 5 -21.94 -14.96 -9.65
CA SER A 5 -23.02 -15.27 -10.59
C SER A 5 -23.02 -16.76 -10.95
N SER A 6 -21.87 -17.37 -11.21
CA SER A 6 -21.77 -18.80 -11.53
C SER A 6 -22.29 -19.69 -10.41
N ILE A 7 -21.87 -19.42 -9.15
CA ILE A 7 -22.34 -20.20 -8.00
C ILE A 7 -23.86 -20.13 -7.84
N LYS A 8 -24.43 -18.94 -8.08
CA LYS A 8 -25.86 -18.73 -8.00
C LYS A 8 -26.61 -19.41 -9.16
N ILE A 9 -26.08 -19.33 -10.37
CA ILE A 9 -26.65 -20.03 -11.53
C ILE A 9 -26.72 -21.53 -11.27
N ILE A 10 -25.65 -22.12 -10.77
CA ILE A 10 -25.58 -23.56 -10.48
C ILE A 10 -26.50 -23.93 -9.32
N GLY A 11 -26.38 -23.24 -8.19
CA GLY A 11 -27.16 -23.56 -6.98
C GLY A 11 -28.66 -23.35 -7.12
N ASP A 12 -29.09 -22.34 -7.90
CA ASP A 12 -30.52 -22.06 -8.10
C ASP A 12 -31.18 -22.90 -9.22
N ASN A 13 -30.39 -23.52 -10.12
CA ASN A 13 -30.92 -24.13 -11.35
C ASN A 13 -30.41 -25.57 -11.62
N THR A 14 -29.76 -26.20 -10.65
CA THR A 14 -29.39 -27.62 -10.68
C THR A 14 -29.75 -28.29 -9.36
N ASP A 15 -29.66 -29.60 -9.31
CA ASP A 15 -29.81 -30.41 -8.09
C ASP A 15 -28.51 -30.49 -7.27
N GLN A 16 -27.48 -29.72 -7.64
CA GLN A 16 -26.20 -29.73 -6.97
C GLN A 16 -26.18 -28.75 -5.78
N TYR A 17 -25.56 -29.19 -4.70
CA TYR A 17 -25.13 -28.30 -3.63
C TYR A 17 -23.97 -27.43 -4.12
N ALA A 18 -24.02 -26.13 -3.82
CA ALA A 18 -23.03 -25.17 -4.28
C ALA A 18 -22.48 -24.36 -3.11
N GLN A 19 -21.15 -24.21 -3.05
CA GLN A 19 -20.47 -23.40 -2.04
C GLN A 19 -19.37 -22.57 -2.70
N ALA A 20 -19.25 -21.32 -2.26
CA ALA A 20 -18.16 -20.44 -2.68
C ALA A 20 -17.46 -19.84 -1.47
N TYR A 21 -16.13 -19.76 -1.54
CA TYR A 21 -15.31 -19.00 -0.65
C TYR A 21 -14.39 -18.09 -1.46
N PHE A 22 -14.32 -16.80 -1.06
CA PHE A 22 -13.53 -15.78 -1.77
C PHE A 22 -12.42 -15.31 -0.85
N GLN A 23 -11.19 -15.54 -1.24
CA GLN A 23 -9.98 -15.11 -0.55
C GLN A 23 -9.44 -13.84 -1.23
N TYR A 24 -9.31 -12.77 -0.46
CA TYR A 24 -8.83 -11.48 -0.94
C TYR A 24 -7.46 -11.17 -0.35
N ASP A 25 -6.64 -10.45 -1.12
CA ASP A 25 -5.42 -9.83 -0.61
C ASP A 25 -5.78 -8.59 0.24
N SER A 26 -4.90 -8.22 1.18
CA SER A 26 -4.98 -6.97 1.93
C SER A 26 -4.74 -5.73 1.06
N LYS A 27 -3.98 -5.85 -0.03
CA LYS A 27 -3.74 -4.76 -0.98
C LYS A 27 -5.02 -4.40 -1.74
N LYS A 28 -5.37 -3.12 -1.76
CA LYS A 28 -6.56 -2.62 -2.48
C LYS A 28 -6.35 -2.57 -3.99
N ALA A 29 -5.10 -2.49 -4.46
CA ALA A 29 -4.74 -2.51 -5.86
C ALA A 29 -3.54 -3.45 -6.08
N GLY A 30 -3.61 -4.29 -7.12
CA GLY A 30 -2.56 -5.26 -7.47
C GLY A 30 -2.51 -6.50 -6.57
N GLY A 31 -3.49 -6.69 -5.70
CA GLY A 31 -3.66 -7.91 -4.90
C GLY A 31 -4.38 -9.01 -5.67
N VAL A 32 -4.11 -10.28 -5.31
CA VAL A 32 -4.77 -11.44 -5.89
C VAL A 32 -6.11 -11.71 -5.23
N THR A 33 -7.09 -12.18 -6.01
CA THR A 33 -8.33 -12.76 -5.48
C THR A 33 -8.41 -14.21 -5.91
N ARG A 34 -8.52 -15.14 -4.96
CA ARG A 34 -8.78 -16.56 -5.23
C ARG A 34 -10.22 -16.89 -4.91
N SER A 35 -10.92 -17.51 -5.87
CA SER A 35 -12.30 -17.97 -5.68
C SER A 35 -12.31 -19.48 -5.66
N HIS A 36 -12.72 -20.05 -4.54
CA HIS A 36 -12.87 -21.49 -4.34
C HIS A 36 -14.33 -21.85 -4.50
N LEU A 37 -14.67 -22.54 -5.60
CA LEU A 37 -16.04 -22.94 -5.92
C LEU A 37 -16.15 -24.46 -5.83
N ARG A 38 -17.14 -24.97 -5.12
CA ARG A 38 -17.46 -26.38 -4.99
C ARG A 38 -18.89 -26.68 -5.39
N PHE A 39 -19.04 -27.74 -6.18
CA PHE A 39 -20.33 -28.24 -6.61
C PHE A 39 -20.39 -29.76 -6.40
N GLY A 40 -21.56 -30.31 -6.08
CA GLY A 40 -21.72 -31.75 -5.94
C GLY A 40 -23.12 -32.15 -5.53
N HIS A 41 -23.42 -33.44 -5.71
CA HIS A 41 -24.72 -34.01 -5.37
C HIS A 41 -24.86 -34.36 -3.87
N SER A 42 -23.80 -34.22 -3.10
CA SER A 42 -23.81 -34.41 -1.64
C SER A 42 -23.72 -33.09 -0.90
N PRO A 43 -24.35 -32.95 0.28
CA PRO A 43 -24.29 -31.72 1.08
C PRO A 43 -22.86 -31.33 1.41
N ILE A 44 -22.49 -30.07 1.13
CA ILE A 44 -21.20 -29.47 1.46
C ILE A 44 -21.34 -28.83 2.84
N ARG A 45 -20.74 -29.45 3.87
CA ARG A 45 -20.95 -29.05 5.28
C ARG A 45 -19.79 -28.31 5.92
N SER A 46 -18.62 -28.26 5.24
CA SER A 46 -17.40 -27.61 5.76
C SER A 46 -16.90 -26.54 4.82
N THR A 47 -16.32 -25.49 5.39
CA THR A 47 -15.61 -24.45 4.65
C THR A 47 -14.11 -24.74 4.70
N TYR A 48 -13.47 -24.93 3.54
CA TYR A 48 -12.02 -25.08 3.39
C TYR A 48 -11.59 -24.65 2.00
N TYR A 49 -10.32 -24.33 1.84
CA TYR A 49 -9.75 -24.02 0.53
C TYR A 49 -9.68 -25.29 -0.34
N ILE A 50 -9.81 -25.08 -1.65
CA ILE A 50 -9.65 -26.17 -2.60
C ILE A 50 -8.16 -26.38 -2.85
N GLU A 51 -7.67 -27.57 -2.49
CA GLU A 51 -6.29 -28.01 -2.71
C GLU A 51 -6.18 -29.00 -3.87
N ASN A 52 -7.31 -29.59 -4.30
CA ASN A 52 -7.41 -30.52 -5.41
C ASN A 52 -8.57 -30.09 -6.33
N ALA A 53 -8.25 -29.30 -7.35
CA ALA A 53 -9.22 -28.71 -8.27
C ALA A 53 -9.39 -29.55 -9.55
N ASP A 54 -10.63 -29.73 -10.00
CA ASP A 54 -10.93 -30.32 -11.31
C ASP A 54 -10.71 -29.29 -12.45
N PHE A 55 -10.87 -28.01 -12.11
CA PHE A 55 -10.76 -26.87 -13.03
C PHE A 55 -10.07 -25.68 -12.33
N VAL A 56 -9.07 -25.08 -12.98
CA VAL A 56 -8.42 -23.83 -12.56
C VAL A 56 -8.48 -22.83 -13.70
N SER A 57 -8.93 -21.62 -13.40
CA SER A 57 -8.91 -20.50 -14.35
C SER A 57 -8.00 -19.38 -13.85
N CYS A 58 -7.03 -18.99 -14.65
CA CYS A 58 -6.15 -17.86 -14.43
C CYS A 58 -6.57 -16.70 -15.33
N SER A 59 -7.01 -15.60 -14.72
CA SER A 59 -7.53 -14.44 -15.46
C SER A 59 -6.46 -13.45 -15.93
N LEU A 60 -5.18 -13.66 -15.56
CA LEU A 60 -4.06 -12.79 -15.92
C LEU A 60 -2.77 -13.61 -16.00
N ASP A 61 -2.10 -13.60 -17.14
CA ASP A 61 -0.86 -14.36 -17.38
C ASP A 61 0.29 -13.99 -16.43
N ALA A 62 0.40 -12.72 -16.01
CA ALA A 62 1.36 -12.28 -15.01
C ALA A 62 1.27 -13.08 -13.68
N TYR A 63 0.12 -13.67 -13.36
CA TYR A 63 -0.04 -14.50 -12.18
C TYR A 63 0.72 -15.83 -12.28
N CYS A 64 0.97 -16.33 -13.49
CA CYS A 64 1.73 -17.55 -13.70
C CYS A 64 3.19 -17.46 -13.21
N PHE A 65 3.76 -16.24 -13.23
CA PHE A 65 5.11 -15.97 -12.70
C PHE A 65 5.11 -15.74 -11.19
N LYS A 66 4.03 -15.21 -10.66
CA LYS A 66 3.94 -14.81 -9.25
C LYS A 66 3.46 -15.95 -8.35
N TYR A 67 2.52 -16.75 -8.81
CA TYR A 67 1.85 -17.78 -8.02
C TYR A 67 2.03 -19.17 -8.63
N ASP A 68 1.98 -20.21 -7.80
CA ASP A 68 1.84 -21.57 -8.28
C ASP A 68 0.36 -21.84 -8.65
N MET A 69 0.06 -21.74 -9.94
CA MET A 69 -1.32 -21.85 -10.44
C MET A 69 -1.76 -23.28 -10.72
N VAL A 70 -0.83 -24.24 -10.82
CA VAL A 70 -1.11 -25.60 -11.31
C VAL A 70 -0.98 -26.66 -10.22
N SER A 71 -0.26 -26.39 -9.13
CA SER A 71 -0.04 -27.40 -8.06
C SER A 71 -1.35 -27.97 -7.50
N CYS A 72 -2.38 -27.13 -7.36
CA CYS A 72 -3.70 -27.55 -6.88
C CYS A 72 -4.58 -28.25 -7.92
N LEU A 73 -4.15 -28.36 -9.19
CA LEU A 73 -4.92 -29.04 -10.22
C LEU A 73 -4.78 -30.56 -10.07
N LYS A 74 -5.88 -31.30 -10.18
CA LYS A 74 -5.86 -32.77 -10.23
C LYS A 74 -5.19 -33.29 -11.50
N ASN A 75 -4.73 -34.55 -11.47
CA ASN A 75 -4.30 -35.24 -12.68
C ASN A 75 -5.47 -35.32 -13.67
N GLY A 76 -5.23 -34.94 -14.93
CA GLY A 76 -6.25 -34.87 -15.97
C GLY A 76 -7.22 -33.69 -15.83
N GLY A 77 -7.00 -32.79 -14.85
CA GLY A 77 -7.81 -31.59 -14.67
C GLY A 77 -7.63 -30.56 -15.78
N THR A 78 -8.50 -29.57 -15.83
CA THR A 78 -8.52 -28.54 -16.87
C THR A 78 -7.95 -27.22 -16.35
N PHE A 79 -6.99 -26.64 -17.09
CA PHE A 79 -6.43 -25.31 -16.84
C PHE A 79 -6.82 -24.36 -17.96
N LEU A 80 -7.42 -23.22 -17.62
CA LEU A 80 -7.78 -22.14 -18.53
C LEU A 80 -6.95 -20.88 -18.24
N LEU A 81 -6.22 -20.37 -19.22
CA LEU A 81 -5.43 -19.15 -19.11
C LEU A 81 -6.01 -18.05 -20.00
N ASN A 82 -6.29 -16.88 -19.41
CA ASN A 82 -6.51 -15.67 -20.20
C ASN A 82 -5.16 -15.03 -20.53
N THR A 83 -4.80 -15.00 -21.81
CA THR A 83 -3.53 -14.45 -22.29
C THR A 83 -3.65 -13.91 -23.70
N THR A 84 -2.79 -12.97 -24.05
CA THR A 84 -2.63 -12.43 -25.42
C THR A 84 -1.58 -13.19 -26.23
N PHE A 85 -0.81 -14.09 -25.62
CA PHE A 85 0.21 -14.88 -26.31
C PHE A 85 -0.45 -15.87 -27.28
N ALA A 86 0.13 -16.02 -28.47
CA ALA A 86 -0.28 -17.04 -29.41
C ALA A 86 0.07 -18.46 -28.94
N ALA A 87 -0.63 -19.46 -29.45
CA ALA A 87 -0.47 -20.85 -28.99
C ALA A 87 0.96 -21.40 -29.19
N ASP A 88 1.65 -20.99 -30.23
CA ASP A 88 3.03 -21.38 -30.55
C ASP A 88 4.09 -20.61 -29.73
N GLU A 89 3.73 -19.48 -29.13
CA GLU A 89 4.63 -18.65 -28.31
C GLU A 89 4.63 -19.05 -26.82
N LEU A 90 3.67 -19.84 -26.36
CA LEU A 90 3.45 -20.11 -24.94
C LEU A 90 4.66 -20.68 -24.21
N GLN A 91 5.44 -21.53 -24.89
CA GLN A 91 6.62 -22.15 -24.27
C GLN A 91 7.71 -21.14 -23.95
N ASP A 92 7.81 -20.08 -24.74
CA ASP A 92 8.82 -19.02 -24.57
C ASP A 92 8.36 -17.95 -23.58
N HIS A 93 7.06 -17.87 -23.32
CA HIS A 93 6.44 -16.82 -22.51
C HIS A 93 5.86 -17.29 -21.17
N LEU A 94 5.78 -18.60 -20.91
CA LEU A 94 5.27 -19.12 -19.63
C LEU A 94 6.40 -19.73 -18.77
N PRO A 95 6.27 -19.71 -17.43
CA PRO A 95 7.28 -20.28 -16.55
C PRO A 95 7.45 -21.79 -16.77
N ASN A 96 8.69 -22.27 -16.82
CA ASN A 96 9.02 -23.69 -16.94
C ASN A 96 8.33 -24.54 -15.88
N ARG A 97 8.24 -24.05 -14.62
CA ARG A 97 7.51 -24.73 -13.53
C ARG A 97 6.06 -25.05 -13.91
N MET A 98 5.35 -24.09 -14.48
CA MET A 98 3.96 -24.25 -14.88
C MET A 98 3.80 -25.27 -16.00
N LEU A 99 4.63 -25.18 -17.05
CA LEU A 99 4.61 -26.12 -18.19
C LEU A 99 4.93 -27.55 -17.73
N ALA A 100 5.95 -27.71 -16.88
CA ALA A 100 6.32 -29.00 -16.30
C ALA A 100 5.18 -29.60 -15.46
N GLN A 101 4.49 -28.81 -14.67
CA GLN A 101 3.36 -29.27 -13.85
C GLN A 101 2.16 -29.69 -14.73
N LEU A 102 1.82 -28.92 -15.78
CA LEU A 102 0.76 -29.28 -16.73
C LEU A 102 1.04 -30.63 -17.38
N ALA A 103 2.27 -30.87 -17.84
CA ALA A 103 2.67 -32.12 -18.47
C ALA A 103 2.64 -33.30 -17.46
N LYS A 104 3.21 -33.14 -16.27
CA LYS A 104 3.23 -34.20 -15.24
C LYS A 104 1.84 -34.61 -14.77
N LYS A 105 0.88 -33.68 -14.83
CA LYS A 105 -0.53 -33.92 -14.45
C LYS A 105 -1.40 -34.39 -15.62
N ASN A 106 -0.87 -34.53 -16.83
CA ASN A 106 -1.65 -34.77 -18.05
C ASN A 106 -2.86 -33.83 -18.12
N ALA A 107 -2.65 -32.54 -17.82
CA ALA A 107 -3.69 -31.54 -17.76
C ALA A 107 -4.25 -31.23 -19.14
N LYS A 108 -5.54 -30.89 -19.22
CA LYS A 108 -6.13 -30.26 -20.39
C LYS A 108 -5.84 -28.76 -20.31
N PHE A 109 -5.17 -28.21 -21.29
CA PHE A 109 -4.78 -26.81 -21.27
C PHE A 109 -5.52 -26.02 -22.36
N TYR A 110 -6.17 -24.96 -21.94
CA TYR A 110 -6.89 -24.04 -22.81
C TYR A 110 -6.42 -22.60 -22.61
N ILE A 111 -6.39 -21.83 -23.69
CA ILE A 111 -6.17 -20.37 -23.63
C ILE A 111 -7.37 -19.64 -24.22
N ILE A 112 -7.53 -18.37 -23.84
CA ILE A 112 -8.49 -17.44 -24.41
C ILE A 112 -7.91 -16.02 -24.35
N ASP A 113 -8.01 -15.24 -25.43
CA ASP A 113 -7.74 -13.80 -25.37
C ASP A 113 -9.04 -13.03 -25.10
N ALA A 114 -9.51 -13.11 -23.84
CA ALA A 114 -10.70 -12.41 -23.41
C ALA A 114 -10.51 -10.88 -23.41
N THR A 115 -9.27 -10.39 -23.36
CA THR A 115 -8.95 -8.97 -23.42
C THR A 115 -9.22 -8.40 -24.80
N LYS A 116 -8.73 -9.06 -25.84
CA LYS A 116 -9.00 -8.70 -27.24
C LYS A 116 -10.49 -8.78 -27.56
N ILE A 117 -11.14 -9.88 -27.18
CA ILE A 117 -12.59 -10.06 -27.36
C ILE A 117 -13.37 -8.91 -26.69
N ALA A 118 -13.03 -8.54 -25.46
CA ALA A 118 -13.69 -7.45 -24.74
C ALA A 118 -13.52 -6.09 -25.43
N GLN A 119 -12.35 -5.82 -25.98
CA GLN A 119 -12.07 -4.61 -26.77
C GLN A 119 -12.88 -4.57 -28.07
N GLU A 120 -12.89 -5.65 -28.83
CA GLU A 120 -13.59 -5.75 -30.11
C GLU A 120 -15.11 -5.57 -29.98
N ILE A 121 -15.71 -6.06 -28.90
CA ILE A 121 -17.14 -5.90 -28.64
C ILE A 121 -17.50 -4.58 -27.95
N GLY A 122 -16.52 -3.73 -27.59
CA GLY A 122 -16.74 -2.44 -26.93
C GLY A 122 -16.89 -2.50 -25.41
N MET A 123 -16.50 -3.60 -24.76
CA MET A 123 -16.50 -3.74 -23.31
C MET A 123 -15.20 -3.25 -22.64
N GLY A 124 -14.24 -2.77 -23.39
CA GLY A 124 -12.94 -2.32 -22.90
C GLY A 124 -12.17 -3.47 -22.24
N ARG A 125 -11.91 -3.38 -20.93
CA ARG A 125 -11.14 -4.40 -20.18
C ARG A 125 -12.02 -5.36 -19.37
N ARG A 126 -13.31 -5.42 -19.61
CA ARG A 126 -14.25 -6.23 -18.81
C ARG A 126 -14.34 -7.66 -19.34
N THR A 127 -13.40 -8.51 -18.94
CA THR A 127 -13.28 -9.91 -19.39
C THR A 127 -14.13 -10.91 -18.60
N ASN A 128 -14.65 -10.53 -17.43
CA ASN A 128 -15.29 -11.45 -16.50
C ASN A 128 -16.44 -12.28 -17.10
N THR A 129 -17.29 -11.67 -17.93
CA THR A 129 -18.45 -12.35 -18.53
C THR A 129 -18.00 -13.35 -19.60
N ILE A 130 -16.96 -13.03 -20.36
CA ILE A 130 -16.34 -13.89 -21.36
C ILE A 130 -15.75 -15.14 -20.70
N LEU A 131 -14.94 -14.93 -19.64
CA LEU A 131 -14.33 -16.02 -18.86
C LEU A 131 -15.37 -16.90 -18.15
N GLN A 132 -16.48 -16.32 -17.70
CA GLN A 132 -17.61 -17.08 -17.13
C GLN A 132 -18.25 -17.99 -18.17
N SER A 133 -18.45 -17.51 -19.40
CA SER A 133 -18.97 -18.30 -20.49
C SER A 133 -18.00 -19.43 -20.88
N ALA A 134 -16.70 -19.13 -20.97
CA ALA A 134 -15.66 -20.13 -21.20
C ALA A 134 -15.65 -21.22 -20.12
N PHE A 135 -15.84 -20.84 -18.83
CA PHE A 135 -15.96 -21.80 -17.74
C PHE A 135 -17.11 -22.79 -17.97
N PHE A 136 -18.30 -22.32 -18.32
CA PHE A 136 -19.44 -23.21 -18.56
C PHE A 136 -19.23 -24.07 -19.81
N ALA A 137 -18.58 -23.54 -20.86
CA ALA A 137 -18.26 -24.32 -22.05
C ALA A 137 -17.28 -25.47 -21.78
N LEU A 138 -16.35 -25.30 -20.83
CA LEU A 138 -15.36 -26.33 -20.45
C LEU A 138 -15.87 -27.27 -19.34
N ASN A 139 -17.06 -27.01 -18.79
CA ASN A 139 -17.62 -27.77 -17.65
C ASN A 139 -19.07 -28.16 -17.89
N GLU A 140 -19.39 -28.65 -19.09
CA GLU A 140 -20.77 -29.04 -19.47
C GLU A 140 -21.34 -30.18 -18.59
N GLN A 141 -20.48 -30.93 -17.88
CA GLN A 141 -20.87 -31.93 -16.88
C GLN A 141 -21.58 -31.30 -15.65
N ILE A 142 -21.39 -30.00 -15.40
CA ILE A 142 -22.09 -29.28 -14.32
C ILE A 142 -23.47 -28.85 -14.82
N MET A 143 -23.54 -28.32 -16.04
CA MET A 143 -24.75 -27.83 -16.68
C MET A 143 -24.54 -27.75 -18.20
N PRO A 144 -25.50 -28.16 -19.04
CA PRO A 144 -25.42 -27.99 -20.49
C PRO A 144 -25.13 -26.51 -20.86
N TYR A 145 -24.22 -26.28 -21.81
CA TYR A 145 -23.74 -24.93 -22.15
C TYR A 145 -24.87 -24.00 -22.59
N GLU A 146 -25.81 -24.48 -23.40
CA GLU A 146 -26.96 -23.69 -23.89
C GLU A 146 -27.82 -23.18 -22.73
N LYS A 147 -28.02 -24.02 -21.72
CA LYS A 147 -28.77 -23.64 -20.51
C LYS A 147 -27.99 -22.60 -19.69
N ALA A 148 -26.68 -22.76 -19.57
CA ALA A 148 -25.83 -21.80 -18.90
C ALA A 148 -25.88 -20.43 -19.59
N VAL A 149 -25.81 -20.38 -20.93
CA VAL A 149 -25.94 -19.16 -21.74
C VAL A 149 -27.27 -18.45 -21.50
N GLU A 150 -28.38 -19.19 -21.50
CA GLU A 150 -29.73 -18.65 -21.21
C GLU A 150 -29.75 -17.96 -19.83
N LEU A 151 -29.25 -18.64 -18.81
CA LEU A 151 -29.23 -18.14 -17.43
C LEU A 151 -28.27 -16.96 -17.24
N MET A 152 -27.10 -17.00 -17.90
CA MET A 152 -26.15 -15.88 -17.89
C MET A 152 -26.77 -14.63 -18.53
N LYS A 153 -27.47 -14.75 -19.67
CA LYS A 153 -28.16 -13.65 -20.32
C LYS A 153 -29.29 -13.09 -19.42
N TYR A 154 -30.06 -13.97 -18.78
CA TYR A 154 -31.06 -13.55 -17.78
C TYR A 154 -30.43 -12.74 -16.63
N MET A 155 -29.35 -13.23 -16.04
CA MET A 155 -28.65 -12.55 -14.94
C MET A 155 -28.02 -11.23 -15.37
N ALA A 156 -27.46 -11.16 -16.59
CA ALA A 156 -26.93 -9.93 -17.17
C ALA A 156 -28.03 -8.87 -17.31
N LYS A 157 -29.20 -9.25 -17.87
CA LYS A 157 -30.36 -8.36 -17.97
C LYS A 157 -30.80 -7.84 -16.61
N LYS A 158 -30.92 -8.73 -15.61
CA LYS A 158 -31.31 -8.37 -14.24
C LYS A 158 -30.31 -7.38 -13.59
N SER A 159 -29.03 -7.54 -13.86
CA SER A 159 -27.98 -6.75 -13.24
C SER A 159 -27.75 -5.40 -13.93
N TYR A 160 -27.96 -5.31 -15.24
CA TYR A 160 -27.55 -4.16 -16.04
C TYR A 160 -28.68 -3.39 -16.71
N SER A 161 -29.95 -3.85 -16.65
CA SER A 161 -31.08 -3.14 -17.26
C SER A 161 -31.22 -1.68 -16.84
N LYS A 162 -30.91 -1.38 -15.57
CA LYS A 162 -30.89 0.02 -15.06
C LYS A 162 -29.78 0.90 -15.67
N LYS A 163 -28.81 0.31 -16.36
CA LYS A 163 -27.67 1.02 -17.00
C LYS A 163 -27.87 1.22 -18.49
N GLY A 164 -29.00 0.77 -19.03
CA GLY A 164 -29.37 0.87 -20.45
C GLY A 164 -29.24 -0.45 -21.21
N ASP A 165 -30.06 -0.59 -22.25
CA ASP A 165 -30.11 -1.81 -23.06
C ASP A 165 -28.81 -2.07 -23.83
N GLU A 166 -28.07 -1.04 -24.23
CA GLU A 166 -26.77 -1.17 -24.88
C GLU A 166 -25.79 -2.01 -24.04
N ILE A 167 -25.70 -1.74 -22.75
CA ILE A 167 -24.82 -2.48 -21.83
C ILE A 167 -25.28 -3.94 -21.69
N VAL A 168 -26.58 -4.19 -21.71
CA VAL A 168 -27.14 -5.56 -21.69
C VAL A 168 -26.71 -6.30 -22.96
N GLN A 169 -26.84 -5.67 -24.15
CA GLN A 169 -26.45 -6.29 -25.43
C GLN A 169 -24.93 -6.55 -25.53
N LEU A 170 -24.10 -5.66 -25.00
CA LEU A 170 -22.65 -5.92 -24.92
C LEU A 170 -22.33 -7.15 -24.08
N ASN A 171 -23.04 -7.33 -22.92
CA ASN A 171 -22.86 -8.53 -22.12
C ASN A 171 -23.37 -9.81 -22.84
N TYR A 172 -24.44 -9.72 -23.62
CA TYR A 172 -24.91 -10.86 -24.44
C TYR A 172 -23.86 -11.27 -25.47
N LYS A 173 -23.27 -10.31 -26.21
CA LYS A 173 -22.16 -10.57 -27.14
C LYS A 173 -20.97 -11.22 -26.44
N ALA A 174 -20.62 -10.74 -25.25
CA ALA A 174 -19.53 -11.31 -24.45
C ALA A 174 -19.79 -12.77 -24.06
N ILE A 175 -21.04 -13.11 -23.67
CA ILE A 175 -21.44 -14.48 -23.37
C ILE A 175 -21.31 -15.38 -24.59
N ASP A 176 -21.80 -14.93 -25.73
CA ASP A 176 -21.77 -15.70 -26.99
C ASP A 176 -20.35 -15.95 -27.51
N GLN A 177 -19.39 -15.05 -27.23
CA GLN A 177 -18.00 -15.18 -27.66
C GLN A 177 -17.14 -16.04 -26.73
N GLY A 178 -17.57 -16.34 -25.50
CA GLY A 178 -16.74 -17.05 -24.53
C GLY A 178 -16.34 -18.48 -24.97
N LYS A 179 -17.23 -19.24 -25.59
CA LYS A 179 -16.94 -20.57 -26.17
C LYS A 179 -16.10 -20.47 -27.43
N ASN A 180 -16.43 -19.51 -28.32
CA ASN A 180 -15.78 -19.37 -29.62
C ASN A 180 -14.32 -18.92 -29.52
N GLY A 181 -13.95 -18.22 -28.44
CA GLY A 181 -12.59 -17.74 -28.21
C GLY A 181 -11.65 -18.77 -27.56
N LEU A 182 -12.14 -19.96 -27.20
CA LEU A 182 -11.33 -21.01 -26.58
C LEU A 182 -10.42 -21.68 -27.61
N VAL A 183 -9.13 -21.85 -27.25
CA VAL A 183 -8.14 -22.58 -28.01
C VAL A 183 -7.56 -23.68 -27.12
N GLU A 184 -7.67 -24.93 -27.54
CA GLU A 184 -7.04 -26.06 -26.86
C GLU A 184 -5.55 -26.13 -27.23
N ILE A 185 -4.70 -26.32 -26.21
CA ILE A 185 -3.25 -26.39 -26.36
C ILE A 185 -2.79 -27.81 -26.10
N GLU A 186 -2.03 -28.35 -27.03
CA GLU A 186 -1.38 -29.65 -26.84
C GLU A 186 -0.30 -29.53 -25.77
N VAL A 187 -0.49 -30.26 -24.66
CA VAL A 187 0.49 -30.36 -23.58
C VAL A 187 1.58 -31.35 -23.98
N LYS A 188 2.74 -30.82 -24.35
CA LYS A 188 3.86 -31.66 -24.83
C LYS A 188 4.45 -32.45 -23.68
N SER A 189 4.64 -33.77 -23.85
CA SER A 189 5.22 -34.67 -22.84
C SER A 189 6.64 -34.26 -22.43
N GLU A 190 7.39 -33.66 -23.33
CA GLU A 190 8.75 -33.15 -23.09
C GLU A 190 8.79 -32.01 -22.05
N TRP A 191 7.72 -31.26 -21.88
CA TRP A 191 7.64 -30.22 -20.85
C TRP A 191 7.82 -30.79 -19.44
N ALA A 192 7.51 -32.06 -19.20
CA ALA A 192 7.72 -32.72 -17.92
C ALA A 192 9.19 -32.73 -17.45
N GLN A 193 10.13 -32.52 -18.37
CA GLN A 193 11.58 -32.49 -18.09
C GLN A 193 12.12 -31.06 -17.89
N LEU A 194 11.29 -30.01 -18.04
CA LEU A 194 11.70 -28.64 -17.82
C LEU A 194 12.05 -28.40 -16.33
N SER A 195 12.95 -27.46 -16.10
CA SER A 195 13.33 -27.05 -14.75
C SER A 195 12.13 -26.50 -13.97
N TYR A 196 12.14 -26.67 -12.64
CA TYR A 196 11.11 -26.10 -11.75
C TYR A 196 11.38 -24.63 -11.45
N ASP A 197 11.74 -23.86 -12.48
CA ASP A 197 11.97 -22.42 -12.36
C ASP A 197 10.64 -21.66 -12.46
N SER A 198 10.41 -20.77 -11.49
CA SER A 198 9.24 -19.88 -11.45
C SER A 198 9.34 -18.70 -12.42
N GLY A 199 10.52 -18.45 -13.00
CA GLY A 199 10.79 -17.26 -13.83
C GLY A 199 10.78 -15.94 -13.07
N ARG A 200 10.81 -15.96 -11.73
CA ARG A 200 10.85 -14.74 -10.90
C ARG A 200 12.22 -14.07 -11.01
N LYS A 201 12.22 -12.74 -11.18
CA LYS A 201 13.44 -11.94 -11.10
C LYS A 201 13.80 -11.70 -9.63
N LEU A 202 15.02 -12.04 -9.26
CA LEU A 202 15.56 -11.75 -7.93
C LEU A 202 16.05 -10.29 -7.87
N THR A 203 15.91 -9.68 -6.69
CA THR A 203 16.36 -8.30 -6.43
C THR A 203 17.79 -8.24 -5.90
N GLY A 204 18.32 -9.36 -5.39
CA GLY A 204 19.59 -9.45 -4.67
C GLY A 204 19.46 -9.13 -3.17
N ASP A 205 18.28 -8.75 -2.70
CA ASP A 205 18.00 -8.60 -1.27
C ASP A 205 17.46 -9.93 -0.72
N GLU A 206 18.24 -10.57 0.14
CA GLU A 206 17.96 -11.91 0.63
C GLU A 206 16.66 -12.01 1.42
N TYR A 207 16.33 -11.00 2.25
CA TYR A 207 15.08 -10.96 3.00
C TYR A 207 13.89 -10.84 2.04
N PHE A 208 13.99 -9.94 1.08
CA PHE A 208 12.93 -9.75 0.09
C PHE A 208 12.74 -11.00 -0.77
N ASP A 209 13.83 -11.54 -1.34
CA ASP A 209 13.77 -12.64 -2.31
C ASP A 209 13.34 -13.96 -1.67
N ASN A 210 13.80 -14.28 -0.44
CA ASN A 210 13.60 -15.58 0.20
C ASN A 210 12.49 -15.62 1.27
N HIS A 211 12.07 -14.46 1.79
CA HIS A 211 11.00 -14.36 2.79
C HIS A 211 9.78 -13.64 2.24
N VAL A 212 9.94 -12.36 1.85
CA VAL A 212 8.83 -11.51 1.42
C VAL A 212 8.17 -12.06 0.15
N MET A 213 8.96 -12.45 -0.85
CA MET A 213 8.42 -13.00 -2.10
C MET A 213 7.70 -14.34 -1.89
N ALA A 214 8.20 -15.21 -1.02
CA ALA A 214 7.54 -16.48 -0.73
C ALA A 214 6.14 -16.26 -0.12
N ILE A 215 6.03 -15.37 0.86
CA ILE A 215 4.74 -15.04 1.48
C ILE A 215 3.80 -14.35 0.48
N ASN A 216 4.29 -13.36 -0.27
CA ASN A 216 3.50 -12.66 -1.28
C ASN A 216 3.05 -13.55 -2.44
N SER A 217 3.75 -14.67 -2.65
CA SER A 217 3.41 -15.69 -3.67
C SER A 217 2.54 -16.81 -3.12
N LEU A 218 2.08 -16.69 -1.86
CA LEU A 218 1.27 -17.69 -1.15
C LEU A 218 1.99 -19.02 -0.90
N GLU A 219 3.32 -18.99 -0.82
CA GLU A 219 4.21 -20.11 -0.52
C GLU A 219 4.79 -20.02 0.92
N GLY A 220 4.27 -19.08 1.74
CA GLY A 220 4.79 -18.83 3.10
C GLY A 220 4.66 -20.00 4.06
N TYR A 221 3.71 -20.91 3.86
CA TYR A 221 3.57 -22.14 4.67
C TYR A 221 4.73 -23.14 4.49
N ASP A 222 5.47 -23.03 3.38
CA ASP A 222 6.62 -23.91 3.09
C ASP A 222 7.92 -23.36 3.70
N LEU A 223 7.91 -22.16 4.29
CA LEU A 223 9.08 -21.56 4.92
C LEU A 223 9.43 -22.28 6.23
N PRO A 224 10.67 -22.76 6.39
CA PRO A 224 11.12 -23.37 7.64
C PRO A 224 11.35 -22.31 8.73
N VAL A 225 11.29 -22.69 10.00
CA VAL A 225 11.57 -21.81 11.15
C VAL A 225 12.96 -21.15 11.03
N SER A 226 13.93 -21.86 10.47
CA SER A 226 15.28 -21.30 10.23
C SER A 226 15.29 -20.08 9.31
N ASN A 227 14.30 -19.92 8.42
CA ASN A 227 14.15 -18.70 7.62
C ASN A 227 13.83 -17.49 8.50
N PHE A 228 12.92 -17.64 9.47
CA PHE A 228 12.57 -16.58 10.42
C PHE A 228 13.74 -16.24 11.37
N MET A 229 14.48 -17.26 11.81
CA MET A 229 15.69 -17.07 12.64
C MET A 229 16.76 -16.27 11.88
N LYS A 230 16.99 -16.62 10.61
CA LYS A 230 18.00 -15.98 9.77
C LYS A 230 17.75 -14.49 9.56
N HIS A 231 16.48 -14.10 9.53
CA HIS A 231 16.08 -12.72 9.29
C HIS A 231 15.77 -11.94 10.59
N ASP A 232 16.02 -12.53 11.77
CA ASP A 232 15.81 -11.91 13.08
C ASP A 232 14.38 -11.33 13.27
N ILE A 233 13.38 -12.15 12.95
CA ILE A 233 11.95 -11.80 13.01
C ILE A 233 11.13 -12.77 13.87
N LEU A 234 11.79 -13.46 14.83
CA LEU A 234 11.11 -14.39 15.74
C LEU A 234 10.21 -13.70 16.76
N ASP A 235 10.43 -12.44 17.02
CA ASP A 235 9.64 -11.59 17.92
C ASP A 235 8.35 -11.05 17.25
N GLY A 236 8.12 -11.38 15.97
CA GLY A 236 6.99 -10.89 15.18
C GLY A 236 7.23 -9.53 14.52
N SER A 237 8.44 -8.97 14.61
CA SER A 237 8.82 -7.80 13.84
C SER A 237 8.95 -8.11 12.35
N ILE A 238 8.90 -7.08 11.52
CA ILE A 238 9.12 -7.16 10.06
C ILE A 238 10.01 -6.00 9.62
N HIS A 239 10.84 -6.25 8.60
CA HIS A 239 11.75 -5.23 8.11
C HIS A 239 11.03 -4.20 7.25
N ASN A 240 11.41 -2.94 7.38
CA ASN A 240 11.05 -1.85 6.48
C ASN A 240 11.76 -1.96 5.11
N SER A 241 11.48 -1.03 4.19
CA SER A 241 12.11 -0.88 2.87
C SER A 241 11.86 -2.03 1.88
N VAL A 242 10.70 -2.68 1.98
CA VAL A 242 10.33 -3.81 1.11
C VAL A 242 9.28 -3.46 0.05
N SER A 243 8.30 -2.60 0.33
CA SER A 243 7.19 -2.33 -0.59
C SER A 243 7.64 -1.75 -1.94
N PHE A 244 8.67 -0.92 -1.95
CA PHE A 244 9.23 -0.36 -3.18
C PHE A 244 9.83 -1.42 -4.11
N LYS A 245 10.32 -2.54 -3.58
CA LYS A 245 10.92 -3.65 -4.33
C LYS A 245 9.89 -4.54 -5.02
N GLU A 246 8.62 -4.50 -4.61
CA GLU A 246 7.58 -5.36 -5.18
C GLU A 246 7.30 -5.12 -6.66
N LYS A 247 7.47 -3.88 -7.15
CA LYS A 247 7.26 -3.52 -8.56
C LYS A 247 5.96 -4.10 -9.13
N ARG A 248 4.83 -3.77 -8.49
CA ARG A 248 3.52 -4.41 -8.78
C ARG A 248 3.03 -4.23 -10.21
N THR A 249 3.45 -3.17 -10.91
CA THR A 249 3.19 -2.88 -12.33
C THR A 249 1.70 -2.97 -12.71
N ILE A 250 0.86 -2.31 -11.91
CA ILE A 250 -0.62 -2.40 -12.02
C ILE A 250 -1.25 -1.27 -12.82
N ALA A 251 -0.52 -0.17 -13.03
CA ALA A 251 -1.02 0.96 -13.80
C ALA A 251 -1.15 0.60 -15.29
N VAL A 252 -2.13 1.22 -15.93
CA VAL A 252 -2.28 1.17 -17.40
C VAL A 252 -1.55 2.33 -18.04
N GLN A 253 -1.68 3.48 -17.39
CA GLN A 253 -1.06 4.72 -17.78
C GLN A 253 -0.30 5.28 -16.59
N VAL A 254 0.83 5.90 -16.85
CA VAL A 254 1.69 6.57 -15.88
C VAL A 254 1.99 7.98 -16.32
N PRO A 255 2.28 8.91 -15.40
CA PRO A 255 2.65 10.28 -15.78
C PRO A 255 4.04 10.31 -16.42
N THR A 256 4.17 11.04 -17.52
CA THR A 256 5.46 11.44 -18.09
C THR A 256 5.69 12.93 -17.88
N TRP A 257 6.96 13.30 -17.64
CA TRP A 257 7.35 14.67 -17.32
C TRP A 257 7.88 15.42 -18.55
N ASP A 258 7.33 16.63 -18.77
CA ASP A 258 7.83 17.62 -19.73
C ASP A 258 8.61 18.72 -18.95
N PRO A 259 9.93 18.76 -19.06
CA PRO A 259 10.75 19.73 -18.36
C PRO A 259 10.47 21.18 -18.77
N ASN A 260 10.05 21.44 -20.02
CA ASN A 260 9.83 22.81 -20.53
C ASN A 260 8.64 23.51 -19.87
N ASN A 261 7.66 22.74 -19.44
CA ASN A 261 6.44 23.22 -18.79
C ASN A 261 6.49 23.13 -17.25
N CYS A 262 7.58 22.61 -16.67
CA CYS A 262 7.71 22.45 -15.22
C CYS A 262 8.14 23.74 -14.52
N ILE A 263 7.37 24.18 -13.54
CA ILE A 263 7.66 25.36 -12.68
C ILE A 263 8.26 24.97 -11.32
N GLN A 264 8.61 23.72 -11.12
CA GLN A 264 9.27 23.17 -9.92
C GLN A 264 8.50 23.43 -8.60
N CYS A 265 7.17 23.41 -8.65
CA CYS A 265 6.32 23.69 -7.47
C CYS A 265 6.21 22.53 -6.47
N GLY A 266 6.50 21.28 -6.86
CA GLY A 266 6.40 20.09 -6.01
C GLY A 266 4.98 19.54 -5.80
N PHE A 267 3.93 20.15 -6.37
CA PHE A 267 2.54 19.74 -6.13
C PHE A 267 2.24 18.30 -6.56
N CYS A 268 2.84 17.85 -7.66
CA CYS A 268 2.68 16.47 -8.13
C CYS A 268 3.18 15.42 -7.13
N SER A 269 4.31 15.71 -6.47
CA SER A 269 4.83 14.87 -5.39
C SER A 269 3.98 14.99 -4.14
N PHE A 270 3.57 16.22 -3.77
CA PHE A 270 2.80 16.49 -2.56
C PHE A 270 1.49 15.68 -2.49
N VAL A 271 0.76 15.58 -3.60
CA VAL A 271 -0.52 14.86 -3.65
C VAL A 271 -0.40 13.36 -3.98
N CYS A 272 0.80 12.88 -4.31
CA CYS A 272 0.96 11.48 -4.70
C CYS A 272 0.68 10.52 -3.53
N PRO A 273 -0.34 9.64 -3.62
CA PRO A 273 -0.71 8.75 -2.51
C PRO A 273 0.29 7.61 -2.27
N HIS A 274 1.17 7.33 -3.23
CA HIS A 274 2.12 6.21 -3.17
C HIS A 274 3.60 6.65 -3.19
N ALA A 275 3.87 7.97 -3.15
CA ALA A 275 5.23 8.52 -3.20
C ALA A 275 6.06 8.06 -4.43
N THR A 276 5.41 7.77 -5.55
CA THR A 276 6.04 7.23 -6.76
C THR A 276 6.47 8.30 -7.78
N ILE A 277 6.21 9.56 -7.49
CA ILE A 277 6.69 10.73 -8.25
C ILE A 277 7.36 11.70 -7.28
N ARG A 278 8.64 12.01 -7.52
CA ARG A 278 9.47 12.80 -6.60
C ARG A 278 10.31 13.84 -7.34
N PRO A 279 10.53 15.04 -6.75
CA PRO A 279 11.52 16.00 -7.24
C PRO A 279 12.91 15.65 -6.71
N PHE A 280 13.93 15.88 -7.53
CA PHE A 280 15.32 15.73 -7.15
C PHE A 280 16.12 16.98 -7.49
N LEU A 281 17.05 17.32 -6.60
CA LEU A 281 18.15 18.23 -6.84
C LEU A 281 19.41 17.39 -7.00
N LEU A 282 20.07 17.49 -8.15
CA LEU A 282 21.15 16.59 -8.54
C LEU A 282 22.44 17.36 -8.79
N THR A 283 23.55 16.82 -8.31
CA THR A 283 24.90 17.26 -8.69
C THR A 283 25.29 16.66 -10.05
N ASP A 284 26.30 17.22 -10.69
CA ASP A 284 26.82 16.66 -11.94
C ASP A 284 27.39 15.24 -11.74
N GLU A 285 27.92 14.93 -10.56
CA GLU A 285 28.41 13.60 -10.19
C GLU A 285 27.25 12.59 -10.10
N GLU A 286 26.15 12.93 -9.42
CA GLU A 286 24.97 12.07 -9.35
C GLU A 286 24.35 11.81 -10.74
N ILE A 287 24.43 12.81 -11.64
CA ILE A 287 23.97 12.64 -13.03
C ILE A 287 24.91 11.70 -13.80
N ALA A 288 26.22 11.85 -13.63
CA ALA A 288 27.20 11.02 -14.31
C ALA A 288 27.19 9.55 -13.88
N ASN A 289 26.84 9.27 -12.62
CA ASN A 289 26.75 7.93 -12.04
C ASN A 289 25.39 7.22 -12.32
N ALA A 290 24.46 7.88 -12.99
CA ALA A 290 23.15 7.29 -13.27
C ALA A 290 23.25 6.14 -14.29
N PRO A 291 22.36 5.13 -14.20
CA PRO A 291 22.40 3.95 -15.07
C PRO A 291 22.06 4.22 -16.54
N MET A 292 21.57 5.42 -16.84
CA MET A 292 21.16 5.84 -18.18
C MET A 292 21.15 7.36 -18.32
N GLU A 293 21.25 7.86 -19.53
CA GLU A 293 21.05 9.29 -19.83
C GLU A 293 19.61 9.73 -19.59
N PHE A 294 19.43 10.92 -19.04
CA PHE A 294 18.12 11.48 -18.74
C PHE A 294 18.10 13.01 -18.77
N LYS A 295 16.91 13.57 -18.97
CA LYS A 295 16.71 15.02 -19.03
C LYS A 295 16.68 15.64 -17.63
N THR A 296 17.37 16.76 -17.46
CA THR A 296 17.31 17.66 -16.31
C THR A 296 17.08 19.09 -16.77
N ILE A 297 16.70 19.97 -15.86
CA ILE A 297 16.67 21.43 -16.07
C ILE A 297 17.42 22.11 -14.94
N GLN A 298 17.75 23.38 -15.12
CA GLN A 298 18.36 24.18 -14.06
C GLN A 298 17.44 24.25 -12.85
N ALA A 299 17.95 23.97 -11.66
CA ALA A 299 17.18 24.16 -10.43
C ALA A 299 16.86 25.65 -10.21
N MET A 300 15.64 25.95 -9.71
CA MET A 300 15.14 27.32 -9.50
C MET A 300 15.04 27.63 -8.02
N GLY A 301 15.81 28.62 -7.56
CA GLY A 301 15.86 29.06 -6.17
C GLY A 301 17.24 29.65 -5.83
N LYS A 302 17.34 30.24 -4.65
CA LYS A 302 18.61 30.76 -4.13
C LYS A 302 19.44 29.61 -3.56
N GLY A 303 20.73 29.56 -3.89
CA GLY A 303 21.68 28.57 -3.37
C GLY A 303 21.68 27.23 -4.12
N VAL A 304 20.87 27.09 -5.20
CA VAL A 304 20.79 25.87 -6.02
C VAL A 304 21.34 26.06 -7.44
N GLU A 305 22.13 27.10 -7.65
CA GLU A 305 22.65 27.50 -8.96
C GLU A 305 23.55 26.41 -9.60
N ASN A 306 24.18 25.59 -8.76
CA ASN A 306 25.04 24.47 -9.19
C ASN A 306 24.32 23.14 -9.26
N LEU A 307 22.98 23.12 -9.06
CA LEU A 307 22.21 21.89 -9.06
C LEU A 307 21.26 21.82 -10.26
N LYS A 308 21.02 20.61 -10.69
CA LYS A 308 20.00 20.29 -11.70
C LYS A 308 18.73 19.77 -11.03
N TYR A 309 17.61 20.03 -11.67
CA TYR A 309 16.29 19.60 -11.19
C TYR A 309 15.67 18.55 -12.10
N ARG A 310 15.03 17.55 -11.50
CA ARG A 310 14.23 16.54 -12.20
C ARG A 310 13.01 16.12 -11.40
N ILE A 311 11.91 15.82 -12.09
CA ILE A 311 10.83 14.99 -11.59
C ILE A 311 11.04 13.57 -12.10
N GLN A 312 11.16 12.60 -11.20
CA GLN A 312 11.22 11.18 -11.55
C GLN A 312 9.97 10.45 -11.08
N VAL A 313 9.48 9.57 -11.93
CA VAL A 313 8.39 8.62 -11.66
C VAL A 313 8.99 7.21 -11.60
N SER A 314 8.52 6.38 -10.66
CA SER A 314 8.70 4.93 -10.68
C SER A 314 7.47 4.31 -11.36
N PRO A 315 7.52 3.98 -12.65
CA PRO A 315 6.36 3.49 -13.39
C PRO A 315 5.83 2.15 -12.85
N ALA A 316 6.72 1.23 -12.46
CA ALA A 316 6.33 -0.07 -11.93
C ALA A 316 5.63 0.01 -10.55
N ASN A 317 5.86 1.08 -9.77
CA ASN A 317 5.22 1.31 -8.49
C ASN A 317 4.02 2.29 -8.57
N CYS A 318 3.87 3.01 -9.69
CA CYS A 318 2.75 3.91 -9.91
C CYS A 318 1.44 3.13 -10.05
N VAL A 319 0.36 3.64 -9.45
CA VAL A 319 -0.99 3.04 -9.54
C VAL A 319 -1.88 3.69 -10.60
N GLY A 320 -1.38 4.69 -11.33
CA GLY A 320 -2.07 5.30 -12.47
C GLY A 320 -3.27 6.18 -12.11
N CYS A 321 -3.36 6.71 -10.90
CA CYS A 321 -4.53 7.49 -10.44
C CYS A 321 -4.70 8.87 -11.11
N GLY A 322 -3.64 9.44 -11.72
CA GLY A 322 -3.70 10.70 -12.46
C GLY A 322 -3.71 11.99 -11.61
N LEU A 323 -3.78 11.92 -10.27
CA LEU A 323 -3.85 13.10 -9.39
C LEU A 323 -2.70 14.09 -9.63
N CYS A 324 -1.48 13.62 -9.85
CA CYS A 324 -0.32 14.48 -10.13
C CYS A 324 -0.49 15.30 -11.42
N VAL A 325 -1.20 14.75 -12.41
CA VAL A 325 -1.52 15.47 -13.67
C VAL A 325 -2.63 16.49 -13.44
N VAL A 326 -3.65 16.14 -12.64
CA VAL A 326 -4.74 17.07 -12.29
C VAL A 326 -4.18 18.28 -11.56
N GLU A 327 -3.34 18.06 -10.55
CA GLU A 327 -2.77 19.10 -9.69
C GLU A 327 -1.62 19.91 -10.34
N CYS A 328 -1.10 19.47 -11.48
CA CYS A 328 -0.02 20.17 -12.16
C CYS A 328 -0.50 21.50 -12.75
N PRO A 329 -0.03 22.67 -12.27
CA PRO A 329 -0.41 23.96 -12.83
C PRO A 329 0.28 24.23 -14.18
N GLY A 330 1.50 23.71 -14.34
CA GLY A 330 2.34 23.96 -15.51
C GLY A 330 2.72 25.43 -15.73
N LYS A 331 3.47 25.68 -16.79
CA LYS A 331 3.86 27.03 -17.19
C LYS A 331 2.77 27.67 -18.07
N GLY A 332 2.19 28.77 -17.62
CA GLY A 332 1.12 29.44 -18.37
C GLY A 332 -0.11 28.56 -18.61
N GLY A 333 -0.40 27.62 -17.69
CA GLY A 333 -1.52 26.66 -17.82
C GLY A 333 -1.18 25.39 -18.63
N ASN A 334 -0.01 25.32 -19.28
CA ASN A 334 0.44 24.14 -20.00
C ASN A 334 1.05 23.13 -19.00
N LYS A 335 0.37 22.03 -18.75
CA LYS A 335 0.79 21.03 -17.78
C LYS A 335 2.15 20.42 -18.13
N ALA A 336 3.00 20.26 -17.11
CA ALA A 336 4.28 19.56 -17.23
C ALA A 336 4.14 18.02 -17.12
N LEU A 337 2.94 17.53 -16.87
CA LEU A 337 2.65 16.10 -16.75
C LEU A 337 1.50 15.71 -17.66
N LYS A 338 1.61 14.55 -18.30
CA LYS A 338 0.52 13.89 -19.04
C LYS A 338 0.57 12.39 -18.80
N MET A 339 -0.57 11.72 -18.85
CA MET A 339 -0.65 10.25 -18.78
C MET A 339 -0.29 9.65 -20.14
N VAL A 340 0.54 8.61 -20.14
CA VAL A 340 0.94 7.81 -21.31
C VAL A 340 0.85 6.34 -20.96
N ASP A 341 0.86 5.45 -21.95
CA ASP A 341 0.89 4.01 -21.73
C ASP A 341 2.11 3.62 -20.88
N ILE A 342 1.92 2.72 -19.92
CA ILE A 342 3.00 2.29 -19.02
C ILE A 342 4.18 1.67 -19.78
N ASN A 343 3.90 0.92 -20.85
CA ASN A 343 4.93 0.23 -21.64
C ASN A 343 5.91 1.21 -22.30
N GLU A 344 5.50 2.45 -22.53
CA GLU A 344 6.38 3.52 -23.02
C GLU A 344 7.38 4.02 -21.97
N LYS A 345 7.22 3.62 -20.68
CA LYS A 345 7.96 4.19 -19.53
C LYS A 345 8.60 3.18 -18.61
N LEU A 346 8.38 1.89 -18.79
CA LEU A 346 9.01 0.87 -17.93
C LEU A 346 10.55 0.89 -18.00
N ASP A 347 11.11 1.37 -19.10
CA ASP A 347 12.54 1.62 -19.27
C ASP A 347 13.12 2.63 -18.26
N GLN A 348 12.27 3.47 -17.65
CA GLN A 348 12.68 4.46 -16.64
C GLN A 348 12.79 3.87 -15.22
N GLU A 349 12.42 2.63 -15.00
CA GLU A 349 12.45 2.03 -13.67
C GLU A 349 13.85 1.93 -13.06
N PRO A 350 14.93 1.54 -13.80
CA PRO A 350 16.29 1.56 -13.26
C PRO A 350 16.76 2.96 -12.81
N LEU A 351 16.32 4.01 -13.53
CA LEU A 351 16.61 5.38 -13.13
C LEU A 351 15.84 5.78 -11.87
N ALA A 352 14.59 5.32 -11.74
CA ALA A 352 13.80 5.54 -10.52
C ALA A 352 14.47 4.86 -9.32
N ASP A 353 14.92 3.62 -9.46
CA ASP A 353 15.65 2.89 -8.41
C ASP A 353 16.89 3.66 -7.97
N TYR A 354 17.68 4.12 -8.94
CA TYR A 354 18.88 4.91 -8.66
C TYR A 354 18.55 6.22 -7.91
N LEU A 355 17.67 7.05 -8.46
CA LEU A 355 17.36 8.36 -7.89
C LEU A 355 16.66 8.27 -6.53
N PHE A 356 15.82 7.26 -6.30
CA PHE A 356 15.06 7.14 -5.05
C PHE A 356 15.88 6.54 -3.91
N LYS A 357 16.90 5.73 -4.20
CA LYS A 357 17.64 4.95 -3.19
C LYS A 357 19.13 5.25 -3.11
N ASN A 358 19.73 5.83 -4.17
CA ASN A 358 21.18 6.03 -4.26
C ASN A 358 21.60 7.50 -4.38
N THR A 359 20.65 8.45 -4.36
CA THR A 359 20.97 9.89 -4.31
C THR A 359 20.56 10.49 -2.97
N GLU A 360 21.27 11.55 -2.58
CA GLU A 360 20.98 12.26 -1.34
C GLU A 360 19.68 13.08 -1.44
N TYR A 361 18.84 13.03 -0.41
CA TYR A 361 17.69 13.92 -0.24
C TYR A 361 18.13 15.27 0.32
N LYS A 362 18.24 16.27 -0.55
CA LYS A 362 18.82 17.59 -0.24
C LYS A 362 17.78 18.53 0.39
N THR A 363 17.60 18.43 1.71
CA THR A 363 16.61 19.19 2.48
C THR A 363 17.09 20.57 2.94
N ASN A 364 18.39 20.85 2.81
CA ASN A 364 19.04 22.07 3.29
C ASN A 364 18.87 23.29 2.36
N TYR A 365 18.37 23.11 1.15
CA TYR A 365 18.22 24.20 0.16
C TYR A 365 16.88 24.91 0.20
N PHE A 366 15.83 24.21 0.62
CA PHE A 366 14.48 24.77 0.77
C PHE A 366 13.90 24.44 2.13
N PRO A 367 13.29 25.41 2.82
CA PRO A 367 12.68 25.14 4.13
C PRO A 367 11.64 24.02 4.04
N VAL A 368 11.77 22.99 4.85
CA VAL A 368 10.86 21.81 4.87
C VAL A 368 9.44 22.17 5.32
N ASP A 369 9.24 23.35 5.89
CA ASP A 369 7.93 23.91 6.24
C ASP A 369 7.23 24.64 5.09
N THR A 370 7.75 24.51 3.88
CA THR A 370 7.08 24.94 2.65
C THR A 370 6.62 23.74 1.84
N VAL A 371 5.55 23.91 1.04
CA VAL A 371 5.05 22.84 0.17
C VAL A 371 6.12 22.31 -0.77
N LYS A 372 6.93 23.19 -1.36
CA LYS A 372 8.07 22.81 -2.22
C LYS A 372 9.15 22.10 -1.43
N GLY A 373 9.59 22.67 -0.31
CA GLY A 373 10.72 22.17 0.48
C GLY A 373 10.44 20.81 1.11
N SER A 374 9.22 20.60 1.63
CA SER A 374 8.83 19.31 2.22
C SER A 374 8.96 18.14 1.25
N GLN A 375 8.86 18.38 -0.07
CA GLN A 375 8.92 17.31 -1.06
C GLN A 375 10.35 16.90 -1.45
N PHE A 376 11.37 17.64 -1.02
CA PHE A 376 12.76 17.18 -1.10
C PHE A 376 13.18 16.31 0.09
N ALA A 377 12.33 16.16 1.10
CA ALA A 377 12.53 15.20 2.18
C ALA A 377 12.16 13.79 1.72
N MET A 378 12.94 12.81 2.18
CA MET A 378 12.66 11.39 1.93
C MET A 378 11.28 11.02 2.51
N PRO A 379 10.40 10.40 1.74
CA PRO A 379 9.20 9.80 2.31
C PRO A 379 9.55 8.47 2.98
N TYR A 380 9.30 8.36 4.28
CA TYR A 380 9.43 7.09 5.00
C TYR A 380 8.17 6.23 4.89
N PHE A 381 7.19 6.69 4.13
CA PHE A 381 5.98 5.97 3.75
C PHE A 381 5.82 6.00 2.23
N GLU A 382 5.94 4.85 1.58
CA GLU A 382 5.93 4.72 0.12
C GLU A 382 5.29 3.41 -0.35
N VAL A 383 4.70 3.43 -1.54
CA VAL A 383 4.17 2.24 -2.25
C VAL A 383 3.27 1.36 -1.37
N SER A 384 2.33 2.00 -0.68
CA SER A 384 1.37 1.30 0.20
C SER A 384 0.38 0.42 -0.56
N GLY A 385 -0.35 -0.43 0.18
CA GLY A 385 -1.45 -1.23 -0.36
C GLY A 385 -2.76 -0.47 -0.62
N ALA A 386 -2.76 0.87 -0.54
CA ALA A 386 -3.96 1.71 -0.68
C ALA A 386 -4.51 1.76 -2.11
N CYS A 387 -5.76 2.24 -2.24
CA CYS A 387 -6.43 2.46 -3.53
C CYS A 387 -5.70 3.49 -4.40
N PRO A 388 -5.81 3.41 -5.74
CA PRO A 388 -5.44 4.51 -6.62
C PRO A 388 -6.24 5.77 -6.25
N GLY A 389 -5.53 6.87 -5.97
CA GLY A 389 -6.19 8.14 -5.59
C GLY A 389 -6.68 8.21 -4.15
N CYS A 390 -6.18 7.35 -3.25
CA CYS A 390 -6.51 7.39 -1.83
C CYS A 390 -6.29 8.79 -1.24
N GLY A 391 -7.29 9.31 -0.51
CA GLY A 391 -7.23 10.61 0.15
C GLY A 391 -6.49 10.60 1.48
N GLU A 392 -6.29 9.43 2.11
CA GLU A 392 -5.63 9.30 3.41
C GLU A 392 -4.10 9.30 3.31
N THR A 393 -3.55 8.54 2.38
CA THR A 393 -2.10 8.27 2.28
C THR A 393 -1.22 9.50 2.04
N PRO A 394 -1.65 10.58 1.35
CA PRO A 394 -0.86 11.81 1.26
C PRO A 394 -0.56 12.46 2.61
N TYR A 395 -1.48 12.40 3.58
CA TYR A 395 -1.25 12.87 4.94
C TYR A 395 -0.23 12.02 5.68
N TYR A 396 -0.35 10.69 5.54
CA TYR A 396 0.60 9.74 6.10
C TYR A 396 2.02 9.96 5.55
N LYS A 397 2.12 10.12 4.22
CA LYS A 397 3.39 10.43 3.55
C LYS A 397 3.97 11.75 4.07
N LEU A 398 3.18 12.81 4.16
CA LEU A 398 3.64 14.12 4.65
C LEU A 398 4.17 14.02 6.10
N ALA A 399 3.42 13.38 7.00
CA ALA A 399 3.88 13.15 8.37
C ALA A 399 5.22 12.40 8.38
N SER A 400 5.37 11.36 7.56
CA SER A 400 6.60 10.58 7.45
C SER A 400 7.77 11.40 6.89
N GLN A 401 7.54 12.31 5.94
CA GLN A 401 8.57 13.22 5.42
C GLN A 401 9.07 14.22 6.47
N LEU A 402 8.20 14.63 7.37
CA LEU A 402 8.53 15.63 8.40
C LEU A 402 9.17 15.00 9.64
N PHE A 403 8.70 13.82 10.04
CA PHE A 403 9.02 13.25 11.37
C PHE A 403 9.50 11.79 11.30
N GLY A 404 9.53 11.16 10.13
CA GLY A 404 9.70 9.71 9.96
C GLY A 404 10.94 9.10 10.58
N LYS A 405 12.03 9.86 10.77
CA LYS A 405 13.25 9.37 11.42
C LYS A 405 13.00 8.87 12.85
N ASP A 406 12.11 9.53 13.58
CA ASP A 406 11.89 9.29 15.01
C ASP A 406 10.42 8.94 15.33
N MET A 407 9.62 8.67 14.30
CA MET A 407 8.18 8.49 14.44
C MET A 407 7.82 7.08 14.91
N MET A 408 6.99 7.01 15.95
CA MET A 408 6.32 5.78 16.40
C MET A 408 4.82 5.92 16.20
N ILE A 409 4.19 4.93 15.61
CA ILE A 409 2.77 4.99 15.23
C ILE A 409 1.99 3.86 15.89
N ALA A 410 0.93 4.25 16.63
CA ALA A 410 -0.17 3.37 17.02
C ALA A 410 -1.32 3.56 16.05
N ASN A 411 -1.68 2.53 15.27
CA ASN A 411 -2.68 2.63 14.23
C ASN A 411 -3.94 1.84 14.57
N ALA A 412 -5.10 2.48 14.49
CA ALA A 412 -6.39 1.84 14.66
C ALA A 412 -6.75 0.96 13.45
N THR A 413 -7.46 -0.13 13.69
CA THR A 413 -8.03 -0.97 12.63
C THR A 413 -8.89 -0.13 11.68
N GLY A 414 -8.76 -0.35 10.38
CA GLY A 414 -9.44 0.38 9.31
C GLY A 414 -8.61 0.41 8.03
N CYS A 415 -8.88 1.34 7.11
CA CYS A 415 -8.11 1.47 5.87
C CYS A 415 -6.63 1.73 6.16
N SER A 416 -6.32 2.62 7.09
CA SER A 416 -4.93 2.97 7.43
C SER A 416 -4.14 1.77 7.96
N MET A 417 -4.74 0.93 8.79
CA MET A 417 -4.11 -0.31 9.22
C MET A 417 -3.91 -1.26 8.04
N ILE A 418 -4.93 -1.46 7.20
CA ILE A 418 -4.86 -2.42 6.08
C ILE A 418 -3.76 -2.05 5.08
N TYR A 419 -3.65 -0.77 4.68
CA TYR A 419 -2.60 -0.40 3.72
C TYR A 419 -1.20 -0.27 4.34
N CYS A 420 -1.07 -0.16 5.65
CA CYS A 420 0.20 -0.19 6.37
C CYS A 420 0.65 -1.62 6.71
N SER A 421 -0.27 -2.56 6.91
CA SER A 421 0.01 -3.92 7.39
C SER A 421 -0.13 -5.01 6.31
N SER A 422 0.12 -4.70 5.05
CA SER A 422 0.22 -5.74 4.01
C SER A 422 1.47 -6.59 4.21
N THR A 423 1.59 -7.19 5.41
CA THR A 423 2.77 -7.94 5.83
C THR A 423 3.07 -9.11 4.88
N PRO A 424 4.34 -9.36 4.60
CA PRO A 424 5.55 -8.68 5.08
C PRO A 424 5.92 -7.38 4.33
N SER A 425 5.12 -6.93 3.39
CA SER A 425 5.36 -5.75 2.55
C SER A 425 4.81 -4.48 3.20
N THR A 426 5.39 -4.08 4.31
CA THR A 426 5.06 -2.79 4.94
C THR A 426 5.49 -1.62 4.05
N PRO A 427 4.71 -0.51 3.99
CA PRO A 427 5.04 0.67 3.18
C PRO A 427 6.07 1.59 3.85
N PHE A 428 6.59 1.22 4.99
CA PHE A 428 7.60 2.04 5.67
C PHE A 428 9.01 1.75 5.15
N SER A 429 9.84 2.78 5.12
CA SER A 429 11.22 2.72 4.63
C SER A 429 12.18 3.29 5.67
N ASN A 430 13.42 2.80 5.64
CA ASN A 430 14.53 3.36 6.43
C ASN A 430 15.42 4.22 5.54
N ASP A 431 16.08 5.21 6.16
CA ASP A 431 17.17 5.95 5.53
C ASP A 431 18.49 5.14 5.50
N ALA A 432 19.55 5.73 4.98
CA ALA A 432 20.85 5.08 4.87
C ALA A 432 21.49 4.76 6.24
N GLU A 433 21.13 5.52 7.28
CA GLU A 433 21.57 5.30 8.66
C GLU A 433 20.72 4.28 9.41
N GLY A 434 19.67 3.72 8.78
CA GLY A 434 18.76 2.75 9.37
C GLY A 434 17.61 3.34 10.21
N ASN A 435 17.47 4.68 10.25
CA ASN A 435 16.35 5.30 10.92
C ASN A 435 15.06 5.19 10.08
N GLY A 436 13.92 5.09 10.74
CA GLY A 436 12.63 5.01 10.07
C GLY A 436 11.49 4.86 11.05
N VAL A 437 10.29 4.74 10.51
CA VAL A 437 9.07 4.64 11.30
C VAL A 437 8.99 3.28 11.99
N ALA A 438 8.70 3.30 13.31
CA ALA A 438 8.22 2.15 14.04
C ALA A 438 6.68 2.17 14.04
N TRP A 439 6.07 1.13 13.49
CA TRP A 439 4.62 1.06 13.33
C TRP A 439 4.06 -0.20 13.99
N ALA A 440 2.99 -0.03 14.73
CA ALA A 440 2.20 -1.13 15.24
C ALA A 440 0.71 -0.78 15.19
N ASN A 441 -0.16 -1.79 15.20
CA ASN A 441 -1.60 -1.58 15.28
C ASN A 441 -2.19 -2.22 16.53
N SER A 442 -3.31 -1.65 16.97
CA SER A 442 -4.17 -2.26 17.98
C SER A 442 -5.57 -2.46 17.43
N LEU A 443 -6.47 -2.97 18.27
CA LEU A 443 -7.87 -3.19 17.91
C LEU A 443 -8.56 -1.87 17.59
N PHE A 444 -9.73 -1.97 16.98
CA PHE A 444 -10.49 -0.81 16.53
C PHE A 444 -10.96 0.07 17.70
N GLU A 445 -11.23 -0.54 18.83
CA GLU A 445 -11.75 0.09 20.04
C GLU A 445 -10.69 0.64 20.99
N ASP A 446 -9.47 0.11 21.03
CA ASP A 446 -8.47 0.39 22.08
C ASP A 446 -7.19 1.11 21.62
N ASN A 447 -7.15 1.54 20.36
CA ASN A 447 -5.93 2.10 19.79
C ASN A 447 -5.46 3.40 20.46
N ALA A 448 -6.38 4.21 20.96
CA ALA A 448 -6.01 5.43 21.65
C ALA A 448 -5.22 5.11 22.94
N GLU A 449 -5.71 4.16 23.71
CA GLU A 449 -5.07 3.68 24.96
C GLU A 449 -3.75 2.96 24.66
N TYR A 450 -3.68 2.22 23.56
CA TYR A 450 -2.43 1.60 23.12
C TYR A 450 -1.35 2.64 22.82
N GLY A 451 -1.67 3.68 22.05
CA GLY A 451 -0.74 4.78 21.78
C GLY A 451 -0.38 5.59 23.03
N TYR A 452 -1.33 5.76 23.94
CA TYR A 452 -1.07 6.37 25.25
C TYR A 452 -0.06 5.54 26.06
N GLY A 453 -0.22 4.22 26.08
CA GLY A 453 0.73 3.30 26.72
C GLY A 453 2.14 3.37 26.10
N MET A 454 2.24 3.48 24.76
CA MET A 454 3.52 3.69 24.09
C MET A 454 4.21 4.98 24.55
N ALA A 455 3.46 6.07 24.68
CA ALA A 455 4.00 7.35 25.14
C ALA A 455 4.44 7.29 26.61
N LEU A 456 3.66 6.64 27.47
CA LEU A 456 4.06 6.42 28.88
C LEU A 456 5.35 5.61 28.98
N ALA A 457 5.47 4.53 28.19
CA ALA A 457 6.68 3.71 28.18
C ALA A 457 7.90 4.52 27.71
N GLN A 458 7.72 5.36 26.68
CA GLN A 458 8.80 6.22 26.18
C GLN A 458 9.22 7.27 27.22
N ASN A 459 8.28 7.93 27.88
CA ASN A 459 8.57 8.89 28.96
C ASN A 459 9.31 8.24 30.13
N PHE A 460 8.93 7.00 30.48
CA PHE A 460 9.64 6.25 31.51
C PHE A 460 11.10 5.97 31.15
N LYS A 461 11.36 5.54 29.90
CA LYS A 461 12.72 5.28 29.42
C LYS A 461 13.54 6.56 29.35
N GLU A 462 12.97 7.67 28.91
CA GLU A 462 13.63 8.97 28.87
C GLU A 462 14.00 9.44 30.26
N ALA A 463 13.06 9.39 31.23
CA ALA A 463 13.34 9.73 32.61
C ALA A 463 14.45 8.86 33.21
N ARG A 464 14.50 7.56 32.85
CA ARG A 464 15.56 6.66 33.32
C ARG A 464 16.91 7.02 32.73
N LEU A 465 16.97 7.32 31.42
CA LEU A 465 18.19 7.79 30.73
C LEU A 465 18.74 9.06 31.40
N LEU A 466 17.88 10.07 31.59
CA LEU A 466 18.28 11.33 32.22
C LEU A 466 18.82 11.09 33.63
N SER A 467 18.10 10.31 34.45
CA SER A 467 18.52 9.98 35.80
C SER A 467 19.86 9.24 35.86
N LEU A 468 20.11 8.30 34.91
CA LEU A 468 21.40 7.59 34.83
C LEU A 468 22.54 8.52 34.49
N MET A 469 22.35 9.47 33.59
CA MET A 469 23.36 10.44 33.20
C MET A 469 23.63 11.44 34.34
N GLU A 470 22.58 12.07 34.90
CA GLU A 470 22.67 13.06 35.96
C GLU A 470 23.39 12.52 37.20
N ASN A 471 23.00 11.32 37.64
CA ASN A 471 23.54 10.71 38.87
C ASN A 471 24.99 10.23 38.72
N ASN A 472 25.53 10.16 37.50
CA ASN A 472 26.88 9.66 37.23
C ASN A 472 27.83 10.70 36.61
N LEU A 473 27.42 11.96 36.47
CA LEU A 473 28.22 13.02 35.83
C LEU A 473 29.63 13.15 36.42
N ASP A 474 29.77 13.02 37.75
CA ASP A 474 31.05 13.20 38.43
C ASP A 474 31.84 11.89 38.63
N SER A 475 31.29 10.77 38.13
CA SER A 475 31.86 9.43 38.29
C SER A 475 32.24 8.74 36.98
N VAL A 476 32.21 9.48 35.88
CA VAL A 476 32.59 9.00 34.55
C VAL A 476 33.80 9.77 33.99
N GLU A 477 34.41 9.24 32.96
CA GLU A 477 35.53 9.83 32.26
C GLU A 477 35.16 11.20 31.64
N PRO A 478 36.13 12.16 31.54
CA PRO A 478 35.83 13.53 31.12
C PRO A 478 35.12 13.64 29.77
N GLU A 479 35.47 12.81 28.80
CA GLU A 479 34.87 12.80 27.44
C GLU A 479 33.41 12.33 27.50
N LEU A 480 33.10 11.32 28.33
CA LEU A 480 31.74 10.84 28.53
C LEU A 480 30.91 11.86 29.32
N LYS A 481 31.52 12.53 30.32
CA LYS A 481 30.88 13.63 31.05
C LYS A 481 30.46 14.75 30.10
N GLU A 482 31.34 15.19 29.20
CA GLU A 482 31.04 16.23 28.22
C GLU A 482 29.86 15.79 27.29
N ALA A 483 29.83 14.52 26.88
CA ALA A 483 28.74 13.98 26.05
C ALA A 483 27.42 13.97 26.84
N PHE A 484 27.40 13.59 28.10
CA PHE A 484 26.22 13.64 28.96
C PHE A 484 25.73 15.08 29.16
N GLU A 485 26.62 16.03 29.44
CA GLU A 485 26.27 17.45 29.60
C GLU A 485 25.62 18.02 28.32
N LYS A 486 26.17 17.68 27.16
CA LYS A 486 25.57 18.07 25.86
C LYS A 486 24.20 17.44 25.64
N TYR A 487 24.03 16.17 26.00
CA TYR A 487 22.73 15.48 25.89
C TYR A 487 21.68 16.11 26.82
N LEU A 488 22.03 16.36 28.08
CA LEU A 488 21.14 17.00 29.04
C LEU A 488 20.76 18.43 28.59
N ALA A 489 21.71 19.17 28.01
CA ALA A 489 21.44 20.49 27.43
C ALA A 489 20.58 20.47 26.17
N ALA A 490 20.57 19.36 25.43
CA ALA A 490 19.75 19.21 24.22
C ALA A 490 18.24 19.19 24.54
N GLY A 491 17.85 18.72 25.74
CA GLY A 491 16.44 18.58 26.12
C GLY A 491 15.67 17.76 25.08
N SER A 492 14.55 18.28 24.58
CA SER A 492 13.71 17.64 23.55
C SER A 492 14.23 17.79 22.10
N ASN A 493 15.38 18.42 21.90
CA ASN A 493 15.95 18.59 20.55
C ASN A 493 16.60 17.30 20.07
N ARG A 494 15.87 16.53 19.25
CA ARG A 494 16.30 15.23 18.71
C ARG A 494 17.56 15.30 17.85
N ASP A 495 17.75 16.37 17.08
CA ASP A 495 18.95 16.52 16.25
C ASP A 495 20.19 16.70 17.13
N ALA A 496 20.11 17.53 18.18
CA ALA A 496 21.20 17.68 19.15
C ALA A 496 21.46 16.39 19.96
N GLN A 497 20.42 15.62 20.30
CA GLN A 497 20.59 14.30 20.94
C GLN A 497 21.32 13.33 19.98
N ARG A 498 20.99 13.35 18.71
CA ARG A 498 21.58 12.50 17.66
C ARG A 498 23.08 12.80 17.46
N GLU A 499 23.47 14.05 17.53
CA GLU A 499 24.88 14.47 17.39
C GLU A 499 25.80 13.86 18.45
N VAL A 500 25.28 13.60 19.65
CA VAL A 500 26.08 13.10 20.78
C VAL A 500 25.88 11.61 21.07
N LYS A 501 24.89 10.97 20.43
CA LYS A 501 24.51 9.57 20.66
C LYS A 501 25.70 8.61 20.56
N ASP A 502 26.45 8.67 19.49
CA ASP A 502 27.56 7.75 19.25
C ASP A 502 28.70 7.93 20.25
N ALA A 503 28.97 9.18 20.65
CA ALA A 503 29.95 9.49 21.70
C ALA A 503 29.52 8.92 23.04
N ILE A 504 28.22 9.00 23.38
CA ILE A 504 27.66 8.38 24.60
C ILE A 504 27.83 6.87 24.56
N ILE A 505 27.41 6.20 23.47
CA ILE A 505 27.52 4.74 23.33
C ILE A 505 28.97 4.28 23.46
N ALA A 506 29.90 4.94 22.75
CA ALA A 506 31.32 4.61 22.79
C ALA A 506 31.91 4.85 24.19
N GLY A 507 31.61 5.98 24.80
CA GLY A 507 32.06 6.31 26.15
C GLY A 507 31.53 5.36 27.22
N VAL A 508 30.24 5.01 27.18
CA VAL A 508 29.63 4.03 28.07
C VAL A 508 30.28 2.65 27.90
N LYS A 509 30.52 2.19 26.69
CA LYS A 509 31.22 0.91 26.43
C LYS A 509 32.63 0.90 27.01
N ALA A 510 33.35 2.01 26.98
CA ALA A 510 34.72 2.15 27.50
C ALA A 510 34.80 2.45 28.98
N SER A 511 33.76 3.01 29.61
CA SER A 511 33.75 3.46 31.00
C SER A 511 34.00 2.33 32.00
N ALA A 512 34.77 2.65 33.04
CA ALA A 512 34.97 1.76 34.18
C ALA A 512 33.78 1.78 35.17
N ASN A 513 32.85 2.72 35.02
CA ASN A 513 31.67 2.82 35.88
C ASN A 513 30.57 1.86 35.43
N GLU A 514 30.38 0.77 36.16
CA GLU A 514 29.35 -0.24 35.84
C GLU A 514 27.91 0.32 35.92
N ALA A 515 27.66 1.37 36.70
CA ALA A 515 26.32 1.94 36.83
C ALA A 515 25.80 2.58 35.54
N VAL A 516 26.70 3.04 34.66
CA VAL A 516 26.30 3.64 33.35
C VAL A 516 26.08 2.60 32.28
N LYS A 517 26.51 1.34 32.48
CA LYS A 517 26.34 0.28 31.46
C LYS A 517 24.87 0.01 31.12
N GLU A 518 23.96 0.24 32.06
CA GLU A 518 22.52 0.15 31.82
C GLU A 518 22.06 1.05 30.64
N LEU A 519 22.77 2.16 30.36
CA LEU A 519 22.43 3.02 29.22
C LEU A 519 22.47 2.29 27.86
N LEU A 520 23.23 1.20 27.74
CA LEU A 520 23.28 0.40 26.52
C LEU A 520 21.96 -0.35 26.26
N ASP A 521 21.18 -0.65 27.28
CA ASP A 521 19.85 -1.25 27.12
C ASP A 521 18.85 -0.27 26.48
N TYR A 522 19.15 1.03 26.56
CA TYR A 522 18.37 2.13 25.99
C TYR A 522 19.03 2.78 24.76
N GLU A 523 19.98 2.14 24.11
CA GLU A 523 20.71 2.69 22.97
C GLU A 523 19.78 3.22 21.85
N ARG A 524 18.65 2.53 21.61
CA ARG A 524 17.65 2.92 20.63
C ARG A 524 16.77 4.09 21.07
N ASP A 525 16.74 4.40 22.36
CA ASP A 525 15.91 5.43 22.98
C ASP A 525 16.71 6.71 23.31
N LEU A 526 18.06 6.75 23.04
CA LEU A 526 18.91 7.94 23.18
C LEU A 526 18.49 9.11 22.29
N VAL A 527 17.67 8.89 21.28
CA VAL A 527 17.01 9.96 20.53
C VAL A 527 15.50 9.85 20.81
N GLY A 528 14.92 10.93 21.30
CA GLY A 528 13.50 11.01 21.67
C GLY A 528 12.58 10.62 20.50
N LYS A 529 11.40 10.09 20.82
CA LYS A 529 10.43 9.62 19.80
C LYS A 529 9.26 10.58 19.64
N SER A 530 8.73 10.63 18.42
CA SER A 530 7.49 11.31 18.08
C SER A 530 6.35 10.30 18.05
N ILE A 531 5.42 10.40 18.99
CA ILE A 531 4.33 9.43 19.17
C ILE A 531 3.09 9.91 18.43
N TRP A 532 2.63 9.09 17.49
CA TRP A 532 1.45 9.37 16.66
C TRP A 532 0.40 8.28 16.82
N ILE A 533 -0.83 8.69 17.15
CA ILE A 533 -2.01 7.82 17.25
C ILE A 533 -2.85 8.10 16.01
N VAL A 534 -3.00 7.12 15.13
CA VAL A 534 -3.61 7.31 13.81
C VAL A 534 -4.82 6.40 13.64
N GLY A 535 -5.88 6.91 13.06
CA GLY A 535 -7.05 6.13 12.70
C GLY A 535 -8.07 6.91 11.88
N GLY A 536 -9.08 6.19 11.36
CA GLY A 536 -10.18 6.78 10.59
C GLY A 536 -11.28 7.38 11.47
N ASP A 537 -12.27 7.98 10.81
CA ASP A 537 -13.42 8.58 11.49
C ASP A 537 -14.28 7.56 12.26
N GLY A 538 -14.46 6.35 11.77
CA GLY A 538 -15.17 5.30 12.49
C GLY A 538 -14.54 4.95 13.83
N TRP A 539 -13.21 5.04 13.94
CA TRP A 539 -12.50 4.91 15.20
C TRP A 539 -12.71 6.16 16.06
N ALA A 540 -12.33 7.33 15.58
CA ALA A 540 -12.25 8.54 16.39
C ALA A 540 -13.61 9.11 16.81
N TYR A 541 -14.63 8.99 15.97
CA TYR A 541 -15.97 9.55 16.25
C TYR A 541 -16.92 8.55 16.91
N ASP A 542 -16.68 7.25 16.72
CA ASP A 542 -17.60 6.19 17.15
C ASP A 542 -16.95 5.25 18.16
N ILE A 543 -16.39 4.12 17.72
CA ILE A 543 -16.04 3.00 18.59
C ILE A 543 -14.86 3.28 19.51
N GLY A 544 -13.84 4.01 19.07
CA GLY A 544 -12.65 4.37 19.85
C GLY A 544 -12.76 5.72 20.57
N TYR A 545 -13.93 6.39 20.48
CA TYR A 545 -14.06 7.76 21.01
C TYR A 545 -13.82 7.83 22.53
N GLY A 546 -14.28 6.87 23.31
CA GLY A 546 -14.10 6.87 24.77
C GLY A 546 -12.62 6.86 25.19
N GLY A 547 -11.79 6.03 24.54
CA GLY A 547 -10.36 6.01 24.76
C GLY A 547 -9.66 7.28 24.25
N LEU A 548 -10.07 7.77 23.08
CA LEU A 548 -9.55 9.03 22.53
C LEU A 548 -9.85 10.22 23.46
N ASP A 549 -11.07 10.30 23.98
CA ASP A 549 -11.47 11.33 24.94
C ASP A 549 -10.58 11.28 26.20
N HIS A 550 -10.35 10.08 26.75
CA HIS A 550 -9.45 9.88 27.90
C HIS A 550 -8.02 10.33 27.59
N VAL A 551 -7.47 10.00 26.43
CA VAL A 551 -6.12 10.41 26.02
C VAL A 551 -6.01 11.94 25.93
N LEU A 552 -7.00 12.60 25.32
CA LEU A 552 -7.03 14.05 25.18
C LEU A 552 -7.25 14.77 26.51
N ALA A 553 -7.94 14.14 27.47
CA ALA A 553 -8.13 14.67 28.82
C ALA A 553 -6.84 14.70 29.65
N ASN A 554 -5.84 13.87 29.30
CA ASN A 554 -4.55 13.81 29.95
C ASN A 554 -3.52 14.67 29.22
N ASN A 555 -2.64 15.34 29.97
CA ASN A 555 -1.62 16.23 29.39
C ASN A 555 -0.35 15.46 29.00
N LEU A 556 -0.48 14.43 28.13
CA LEU A 556 0.65 13.66 27.60
C LEU A 556 1.01 14.17 26.21
N ASN A 557 2.29 14.29 25.91
CA ASN A 557 2.77 14.72 24.58
C ASN A 557 2.55 13.60 23.56
N VAL A 558 1.42 13.67 22.85
CA VAL A 558 1.03 12.75 21.79
C VAL A 558 0.33 13.48 20.65
N ASN A 559 0.56 13.02 19.43
CA ASN A 559 -0.08 13.55 18.23
C ASN A 559 -1.18 12.60 17.77
N VAL A 560 -2.42 13.05 17.70
CA VAL A 560 -3.55 12.29 17.16
C VAL A 560 -3.87 12.76 15.75
N LEU A 561 -3.82 11.85 14.78
CA LEU A 561 -4.20 12.10 13.39
C LEU A 561 -5.47 11.31 13.04
N VAL A 562 -6.56 12.02 12.84
CA VAL A 562 -7.83 11.45 12.38
C VAL A 562 -7.91 11.62 10.86
N LEU A 563 -7.88 10.50 10.14
CA LEU A 563 -8.09 10.44 8.69
C LEU A 563 -9.59 10.38 8.43
N ASP A 564 -10.22 11.55 8.28
CA ASP A 564 -11.67 11.69 8.25
C ASP A 564 -12.21 11.50 6.83
N THR A 565 -12.66 10.29 6.53
CA THR A 565 -13.31 9.94 5.25
C THR A 565 -14.82 10.12 5.27
N GLU A 566 -15.39 10.50 6.42
CA GLU A 566 -16.82 10.67 6.67
C GLU A 566 -17.68 9.40 6.51
N VAL A 567 -17.04 8.24 6.40
CA VAL A 567 -17.67 6.91 6.33
C VAL A 567 -16.75 5.83 6.88
N TYR A 568 -17.28 4.68 7.29
CA TYR A 568 -16.49 3.47 7.50
C TYR A 568 -15.99 2.94 6.14
N SER A 569 -14.87 3.48 5.66
CA SER A 569 -14.39 3.24 4.29
C SER A 569 -13.95 1.79 4.08
N ASN A 570 -13.21 1.20 5.02
CA ASN A 570 -12.66 -0.15 4.86
C ASN A 570 -13.73 -1.24 4.85
N THR A 571 -14.77 -1.13 5.67
CA THR A 571 -15.85 -2.12 5.76
C THR A 571 -16.90 -1.95 4.68
N GLY A 572 -16.86 -0.89 3.89
CA GLY A 572 -17.65 -0.74 2.67
C GLY A 572 -18.63 0.43 2.63
N GLY A 573 -18.35 1.54 3.30
CA GLY A 573 -19.08 2.79 3.17
C GLY A 573 -20.31 2.92 4.04
N GLN A 574 -20.24 2.46 5.28
CA GLN A 574 -21.28 2.67 6.29
C GLN A 574 -21.19 4.09 6.85
N ALA A 575 -22.34 4.66 7.23
CA ALA A 575 -22.38 5.97 7.89
C ALA A 575 -21.70 5.91 9.26
N SER A 576 -20.87 6.92 9.56
CA SER A 576 -20.27 7.19 10.87
C SER A 576 -20.91 8.42 11.51
N LYS A 577 -20.53 8.75 12.75
CA LYS A 577 -20.89 10.04 13.36
C LYS A 577 -20.20 11.23 12.67
N SER A 578 -19.15 10.99 11.87
CA SER A 578 -18.54 11.99 11.01
C SER A 578 -19.30 12.24 9.71
N SER A 579 -20.18 11.34 9.28
CA SER A 579 -20.96 11.57 8.04
C SER A 579 -21.84 12.79 8.17
N GLN A 580 -21.92 13.58 7.07
CA GLN A 580 -22.72 14.80 7.03
C GLN A 580 -24.23 14.50 7.13
N SER A 581 -25.01 15.50 7.56
CA SER A 581 -26.47 15.42 7.48
C SER A 581 -26.93 15.19 6.04
N ALA A 582 -27.93 14.35 5.85
CA ALA A 582 -28.48 13.93 4.57
C ALA A 582 -27.53 13.06 3.69
N ALA A 583 -26.32 12.73 4.15
CA ALA A 583 -25.42 11.85 3.41
C ALA A 583 -26.06 10.46 3.22
N ILE A 584 -26.05 9.95 2.00
CA ILE A 584 -26.52 8.60 1.66
C ILE A 584 -25.33 7.63 1.76
N ALA A 585 -25.44 6.71 2.70
CA ALA A 585 -24.44 5.68 2.95
C ALA A 585 -25.12 4.37 3.36
N LYS A 586 -24.36 3.27 3.48
CA LYS A 586 -24.91 2.06 4.08
C LYS A 586 -25.38 2.34 5.51
N PHE A 587 -26.48 1.78 5.92
CA PHE A 587 -27.24 2.05 7.15
C PHE A 587 -27.87 3.45 7.24
N ALA A 588 -27.71 4.27 6.20
CA ALA A 588 -28.37 5.55 6.04
C ALA A 588 -28.87 5.74 4.60
N ALA A 589 -29.62 4.73 4.08
CA ALA A 589 -30.09 4.71 2.69
C ALA A 589 -31.08 5.85 2.36
N GLY A 590 -31.84 6.34 3.35
CA GLY A 590 -32.72 7.51 3.24
C GLY A 590 -32.06 8.86 3.58
N GLY A 591 -30.74 8.87 3.76
CA GLY A 591 -29.98 10.00 4.26
C GLY A 591 -29.81 9.98 5.78
N LYS A 592 -28.62 10.38 6.26
CA LYS A 592 -28.35 10.49 7.69
C LYS A 592 -29.19 11.63 8.31
N SER A 593 -29.95 11.32 9.35
CA SER A 593 -30.89 12.24 9.99
C SER A 593 -30.24 13.24 10.97
N THR A 594 -29.00 12.97 11.42
CA THR A 594 -28.30 13.77 12.42
C THR A 594 -27.12 14.51 11.80
N ALA A 595 -26.72 15.63 12.39
CA ALA A 595 -25.52 16.37 12.01
C ALA A 595 -24.24 15.57 12.26
N LYS A 596 -23.15 16.00 11.61
CA LYS A 596 -21.79 15.52 11.91
C LYS A 596 -21.45 15.89 13.37
N LYS A 597 -20.92 14.93 14.13
CA LYS A 597 -20.36 15.18 15.46
C LYS A 597 -19.18 16.14 15.34
N ASP A 598 -19.15 17.19 16.11
CA ASP A 598 -18.01 18.13 16.11
C ASP A 598 -16.95 17.68 17.11
N LEU A 599 -16.07 16.79 16.66
CA LEU A 599 -14.96 16.27 17.46
C LEU A 599 -13.97 17.36 17.84
N GLY A 600 -13.76 18.35 16.97
CA GLY A 600 -12.84 19.45 17.22
C GLY A 600 -13.32 20.33 18.39
N GLN A 601 -14.60 20.73 18.39
CA GLN A 601 -15.16 21.51 19.51
C GLN A 601 -15.14 20.75 20.83
N ILE A 602 -15.40 19.45 20.80
CA ILE A 602 -15.32 18.62 22.02
C ILE A 602 -13.89 18.63 22.58
N ALA A 603 -12.88 18.41 21.73
CA ALA A 603 -11.47 18.44 22.15
C ALA A 603 -11.04 19.83 22.65
N MET A 604 -11.49 20.92 22.02
CA MET A 604 -11.22 22.28 22.44
C MET A 604 -11.79 22.61 23.84
N ALA A 605 -12.83 21.91 24.28
CA ALA A 605 -13.43 22.10 25.60
C ALA A 605 -12.47 21.76 26.76
N TYR A 606 -11.45 20.94 26.52
CA TYR A 606 -10.39 20.66 27.51
C TYR A 606 -9.46 21.85 27.78
N GLY A 607 -9.34 22.78 26.83
CA GLY A 607 -8.55 24.02 26.98
C GLY A 607 -7.03 23.85 26.85
N HIS A 608 -6.49 22.63 26.90
CA HIS A 608 -5.06 22.31 26.80
C HIS A 608 -4.71 21.45 25.58
N VAL A 609 -5.68 21.13 24.72
CA VAL A 609 -5.47 20.33 23.51
C VAL A 609 -5.20 21.24 22.34
N TYR A 610 -4.12 21.02 21.59
CA TYR A 610 -3.97 21.64 20.28
C TYR A 610 -4.93 20.99 19.28
N VAL A 611 -5.75 21.77 18.60
CA VAL A 611 -6.76 21.26 17.66
C VAL A 611 -6.62 21.93 16.31
N ALA A 612 -6.50 21.13 15.25
CA ALA A 612 -6.51 21.61 13.87
C ALA A 612 -7.44 20.77 13.00
N SER A 613 -8.19 21.44 12.12
CA SER A 613 -8.93 20.81 11.02
C SER A 613 -8.29 21.22 9.70
N VAL A 614 -7.90 20.23 8.88
CA VAL A 614 -7.11 20.46 7.68
C VAL A 614 -7.71 19.74 6.47
N SER A 615 -7.51 20.34 5.29
CA SER A 615 -7.79 19.70 4.01
C SER A 615 -6.66 20.02 3.04
N MET A 616 -5.88 19.02 2.69
CA MET A 616 -4.71 19.15 1.82
C MET A 616 -5.08 19.72 0.44
N GLY A 617 -6.24 19.35 -0.10
CA GLY A 617 -6.74 19.88 -1.38
C GLY A 617 -7.17 21.35 -1.30
N ALA A 618 -7.66 21.80 -0.15
CA ALA A 618 -8.11 23.18 0.04
C ALA A 618 -6.94 24.13 0.35
N ASN A 619 -6.05 23.73 1.28
CA ASN A 619 -4.91 24.58 1.66
C ASN A 619 -3.71 23.73 2.12
N ARG A 620 -2.75 23.52 1.22
CA ARG A 620 -1.53 22.74 1.47
C ARG A 620 -0.64 23.37 2.54
N ALA A 621 -0.49 24.69 2.52
CA ALA A 621 0.35 25.40 3.47
C ALA A 621 -0.21 25.33 4.90
N GLN A 622 -1.53 25.48 5.05
CA GLN A 622 -2.21 25.33 6.34
C GLN A 622 -2.07 23.89 6.88
N THR A 623 -2.20 22.87 6.01
CA THR A 623 -1.99 21.48 6.40
C THR A 623 -0.57 21.27 6.94
N LEU A 624 0.45 21.72 6.21
CA LEU A 624 1.84 21.59 6.62
C LEU A 624 2.11 22.32 7.95
N LYS A 625 1.59 23.54 8.10
CA LYS A 625 1.71 24.33 9.34
C LYS A 625 1.10 23.59 10.53
N ALA A 626 -0.10 23.01 10.37
CA ALA A 626 -0.79 22.29 11.45
C ALA A 626 0.00 21.07 11.93
N PHE A 627 0.62 20.31 11.01
CA PHE A 627 1.46 19.18 11.39
C PHE A 627 2.70 19.61 12.20
N LYS A 628 3.34 20.71 11.80
CA LYS A 628 4.50 21.25 12.53
C LYS A 628 4.13 21.83 13.89
N GLU A 629 3.02 22.56 13.97
CA GLU A 629 2.53 23.11 15.23
C GLU A 629 2.13 22.00 16.20
N ALA A 630 1.45 20.95 15.72
CA ALA A 630 1.11 19.78 16.54
C ALA A 630 2.35 19.10 17.13
N GLU A 631 3.37 18.86 16.30
CA GLU A 631 4.62 18.23 16.73
C GLU A 631 5.43 19.08 17.73
N SER A 632 5.35 20.40 17.61
CA SER A 632 6.06 21.33 18.49
C SER A 632 5.30 21.64 19.80
N TYR A 633 4.05 21.18 19.90
CA TYR A 633 3.21 21.43 21.07
C TYR A 633 3.51 20.41 22.17
N GLU A 634 3.89 20.88 23.35
CA GLU A 634 4.17 20.02 24.50
C GLU A 634 2.87 19.63 25.23
N GLY A 635 2.11 18.73 24.63
CA GLY A 635 0.82 18.26 25.11
C GLY A 635 0.08 17.46 24.06
N PRO A 636 -1.18 17.07 24.30
CA PRO A 636 -1.96 16.33 23.32
C PRO A 636 -2.39 17.22 22.15
N SER A 637 -2.16 16.72 20.94
CA SER A 637 -2.56 17.38 19.71
C SER A 637 -3.59 16.54 18.95
N LEU A 638 -4.58 17.19 18.34
CA LEU A 638 -5.60 16.55 17.50
C LEU A 638 -5.65 17.23 16.12
N ILE A 639 -5.26 16.49 15.09
CA ILE A 639 -5.41 16.90 13.69
C ILE A 639 -6.55 16.11 13.07
N ILE A 640 -7.60 16.78 12.62
CA ILE A 640 -8.70 16.20 11.86
C ILE A 640 -8.43 16.49 10.39
N ALA A 641 -7.99 15.47 9.64
CA ALA A 641 -7.62 15.58 8.25
C ALA A 641 -8.76 15.09 7.34
N TYR A 642 -9.41 15.98 6.61
CA TYR A 642 -10.40 15.62 5.61
C TYR A 642 -9.75 14.82 4.49
N ALA A 643 -10.10 13.54 4.38
CA ALA A 643 -9.46 12.56 3.53
C ALA A 643 -10.50 11.80 2.68
N PRO A 644 -11.06 12.40 1.63
CA PRO A 644 -12.18 11.82 0.88
C PRO A 644 -11.86 10.44 0.32
N CYS A 645 -12.78 9.49 0.48
CA CYS A 645 -12.65 8.13 -0.03
C CYS A 645 -13.11 8.06 -1.48
N ALA A 646 -12.20 7.75 -2.42
CA ALA A 646 -12.50 7.61 -3.85
C ALA A 646 -13.50 6.48 -4.15
N GLU A 647 -13.61 5.46 -3.27
CA GLU A 647 -14.48 4.29 -3.47
C GLU A 647 -15.90 4.47 -2.91
N HIS A 648 -16.11 5.35 -1.93
CA HIS A 648 -17.35 5.38 -1.14
C HIS A 648 -18.04 6.73 -0.99
N GLY A 649 -17.64 7.79 -1.61
CA GLY A 649 -18.33 8.99 -1.26
C GLY A 649 -18.28 10.16 -2.20
N ILE A 650 -17.21 10.37 -2.84
CA ILE A 650 -17.11 11.48 -3.77
C ILE A 650 -17.08 10.91 -5.16
N LYS A 651 -18.20 11.01 -5.84
CA LYS A 651 -18.14 11.02 -7.30
C LYS A 651 -17.40 12.30 -7.64
N GLY A 652 -16.18 12.17 -8.17
CA GLY A 652 -15.49 13.30 -8.75
C GLY A 652 -16.45 13.98 -9.72
N GLY A 653 -16.88 15.17 -9.40
CA GLY A 653 -17.62 16.03 -10.28
C GLY A 653 -16.63 16.87 -11.05
#